data_21c4dc6b725ec5264e767c7cd65cafcc
#
_entry.id   21c4dc6b725ec5264e767c7cd65cafcc
#
_cell.length_a   1.000
_cell.length_b   1.000
_cell.length_c   1.000
_cell.angle_alpha   90.00
_cell.angle_beta   90.00
_cell.angle_gamma   90.00
#
_symmetry.space_group_name_H-M   'P 1'
#
loop_
_entity.id
_entity.type
_entity.pdbx_description
1 polymer ?
#
loop_
_entity_poly.entity_id
_entity_poly.type
_entity_poly.pdbx_seq_one_letter_code
_entity_poly.pdbx_strand_id
1 'polypeptide(L)'
;MPLQAALVKDPAVSVNRVIWSPDGSLFGVAYSRHIVQIYSYHGGDEVRQHLEIDAHVGGVNDIAFSLPNKQLCVITCGDDKTIKVWDASNGTKQYTFEGHEAPVYSVCPHYKENIQFIFSTALDGKIKAWLYDNMGSRVDYEAPGRWCTTMAYSADGTRLFSCGTSKEGESFIVEWNESEGAVKRTYQGFRKRSLGVVQFDTTKNRYLAAGDDFSIKFWDMDNVQPLTSYDAEGGLPASPRIRFNKDGSLLAVSANDNGIKILANSDGMRLLRTLENLSYDNSRTPEAPKPTINPISAAAAATSAALADRSASVVAIPGMNGDARSFADVKPRITEESSDKSKIWKLTEISESSQCRSLRLPENLRVTKISRLIFTNSGNAILALASNAIHLLWKWQRSDRNSNGKATASVSPQLWQPSSGILMTNDVADTNPEEAVPCFALSKNDSYVMSASGGKISLFNMMTFKTMATFMPPPPAATFLAFHPQDNNIIAIGMDDSTIQIYNVRVDEVKSKLIGHSKRITGLAFSHALNVLVSSGADSQLCVWNTDGWEKQKTKFLQIPVGITPTAQSETRVQFHQDQIRLLVVHETQLALYETTKLECFKQWVPRESFAPITHATFSCDSQLVYASFLDATICVFVAANLRPRCRINPSAYLPASVSSNVHPLVIAAHPSEPNEFAVGLSDGGVHVFEPLESENRWGVPQPADNGSASSITATPSVAAQG
;
A
#
# COMPACT_ATOMS: atom_id res chain seq x y z
N MET A 1 0.73 18.43 18.37
CA MET A 1 1.89 19.33 18.55
C MET A 1 1.58 20.71 18.00
N PRO A 2 1.73 21.79 18.70
CA PRO A 2 1.76 23.08 18.07
C PRO A 2 3.08 23.15 17.31
N LEU A 3 3.02 23.27 15.98
CA LEU A 3 4.16 23.70 15.17
C LEU A 3 4.57 25.09 15.68
N GLN A 4 5.48 25.14 16.65
CA GLN A 4 6.11 26.38 17.09
C GLN A 4 6.99 27.02 16.00
N ALA A 5 7.05 26.39 14.84
CA ALA A 5 7.73 26.88 13.65
C ALA A 5 6.98 27.98 12.88
N ALA A 6 5.75 28.28 13.23
CA ALA A 6 5.09 29.47 12.71
C ALA A 6 5.71 30.72 13.36
N LEU A 7 6.92 31.00 13.01
CA LEU A 7 7.70 32.15 13.45
C LEU A 7 7.19 33.47 12.91
N VAL A 8 6.10 33.49 12.21
CA VAL A 8 5.44 34.72 11.85
C VAL A 8 4.51 35.10 12.98
N LYS A 9 5.04 35.78 13.99
CA LYS A 9 4.27 36.46 15.04
C LYS A 9 3.41 37.60 14.47
N ASP A 10 3.22 37.66 13.18
CA ASP A 10 2.41 38.68 12.52
C ASP A 10 1.02 38.11 12.24
N PRO A 11 0.00 38.59 12.95
CA PRO A 11 -1.39 38.13 12.79
C PRO A 11 -1.96 38.39 11.38
N ALA A 12 -1.30 39.22 10.58
CA ALA A 12 -1.69 39.51 9.21
C ALA A 12 -1.21 38.46 8.19
N VAL A 13 -0.40 37.48 8.60
CA VAL A 13 0.12 36.45 7.71
C VAL A 13 -0.62 35.15 7.89
N SER A 14 -1.19 34.63 6.84
CA SER A 14 -1.88 33.34 6.81
C SER A 14 -1.12 32.32 5.97
N VAL A 15 -1.38 31.04 6.23
CA VAL A 15 -0.89 29.92 5.42
C VAL A 15 -1.88 29.68 4.27
N ASN A 16 -1.40 29.78 3.05
CA ASN A 16 -2.19 29.53 1.84
C ASN A 16 -2.19 28.04 1.46
N ARG A 17 -1.05 27.37 1.60
CA ARG A 17 -0.91 25.96 1.20
C ARG A 17 0.14 25.24 2.02
N VAL A 18 -0.12 23.98 2.33
CA VAL A 18 0.86 23.02 2.86
C VAL A 18 0.83 21.76 1.99
N ILE A 19 1.99 21.27 1.60
CA ILE A 19 2.09 20.06 0.80
C ILE A 19 3.34 19.25 1.16
N TRP A 20 3.22 17.93 1.16
CA TRP A 20 4.33 17.02 1.34
C TRP A 20 5.11 16.77 0.05
N SER A 21 6.41 16.56 0.15
CA SER A 21 7.21 15.99 -0.93
C SER A 21 6.75 14.56 -1.27
N PRO A 22 6.99 14.06 -2.49
CA PRO A 22 6.53 12.73 -2.90
C PRO A 22 7.04 11.58 -2.02
N ASP A 23 8.22 11.73 -1.43
CA ASP A 23 8.85 10.77 -0.50
C ASP A 23 8.42 10.94 0.97
N GLY A 24 7.74 12.06 1.30
CA GLY A 24 7.30 12.38 2.65
C GLY A 24 8.42 12.85 3.59
N SER A 25 9.62 13.13 3.10
CA SER A 25 10.75 13.62 3.91
C SER A 25 10.71 15.12 4.17
N LEU A 26 10.10 15.87 3.26
CA LEU A 26 9.94 17.31 3.32
C LEU A 26 8.47 17.72 3.24
N PHE A 27 8.14 18.89 3.78
CA PHE A 27 6.90 19.57 3.44
C PHE A 27 7.15 21.07 3.26
N GLY A 28 6.40 21.65 2.31
CA GLY A 28 6.47 23.07 1.99
C GLY A 28 5.24 23.82 2.48
N VAL A 29 5.44 25.03 2.94
CA VAL A 29 4.42 25.96 3.41
C VAL A 29 4.49 27.24 2.60
N ALA A 30 3.41 27.57 1.90
CA ALA A 30 3.24 28.84 1.19
C ALA A 30 2.42 29.80 2.04
N TYR A 31 2.86 31.05 2.11
CA TYR A 31 2.25 32.07 2.93
C TYR A 31 1.57 33.17 2.08
N SER A 32 0.66 33.90 2.70
CA SER A 32 0.04 35.11 2.12
C SER A 32 1.03 36.27 1.90
N ARG A 33 2.31 36.05 2.20
CA ARG A 33 3.45 36.90 1.89
C ARG A 33 4.36 36.24 0.86
N HIS A 34 5.45 36.90 0.50
CA HIS A 34 6.43 36.55 -0.52
C HIS A 34 7.23 35.26 -0.26
N ILE A 35 7.15 34.69 0.95
CA ILE A 35 8.00 33.58 1.40
C ILE A 35 7.32 32.22 1.31
N VAL A 36 8.17 31.22 1.08
CA VAL A 36 7.90 29.78 1.24
C VAL A 36 8.91 29.21 2.21
N GLN A 37 8.46 28.38 3.13
CA GLN A 37 9.34 27.66 4.03
C GLN A 37 9.23 26.15 3.77
N ILE A 38 10.37 25.50 3.67
CA ILE A 38 10.47 24.06 3.53
C ILE A 38 10.99 23.49 4.84
N TYR A 39 10.32 22.44 5.31
CA TYR A 39 10.65 21.77 6.56
C TYR A 39 11.01 20.32 6.29
N SER A 40 11.97 19.79 7.04
CA SER A 40 12.30 18.37 7.05
C SER A 40 11.59 17.68 8.22
N TYR A 41 11.08 16.47 7.94
CA TYR A 41 10.41 15.62 8.93
C TYR A 41 11.15 14.28 9.04
N HIS A 42 11.62 13.96 10.23
CA HIS A 42 12.42 12.77 10.52
C HIS A 42 11.68 11.72 11.37
N GLY A 43 10.36 11.86 11.49
CA GLY A 43 9.54 11.01 12.35
C GLY A 43 9.46 11.51 13.80
N GLY A 44 8.46 11.04 14.54
CA GLY A 44 8.19 11.51 15.89
C GLY A 44 7.79 12.99 15.94
N ASP A 45 8.40 13.73 16.87
CA ASP A 45 8.07 15.13 17.12
C ASP A 45 9.07 16.14 16.51
N GLU A 46 10.02 15.65 15.70
CA GLU A 46 11.06 16.51 15.14
C GLU A 46 10.69 17.05 13.76
N VAL A 47 10.44 18.35 13.71
CA VAL A 47 10.31 19.15 12.50
C VAL A 47 11.40 20.23 12.51
N ARG A 48 12.21 20.28 11.46
CA ARG A 48 13.27 21.28 11.34
C ARG A 48 13.09 22.11 10.08
N GLN A 49 13.29 23.42 10.18
CA GLN A 49 13.32 24.27 8.99
C GLN A 49 14.53 23.89 8.15
N HIS A 50 14.26 23.58 6.88
CA HIS A 50 15.28 23.18 5.90
C HIS A 50 15.69 24.35 5.03
N LEU A 51 14.72 25.06 4.43
CA LEU A 51 14.94 26.21 3.55
C LEU A 51 13.87 27.28 3.80
N GLU A 52 14.26 28.53 3.55
CA GLU A 52 13.35 29.65 3.36
C GLU A 52 13.64 30.30 2.00
N ILE A 53 12.61 30.49 1.20
CA ILE A 53 12.71 30.99 -0.16
C ILE A 53 11.90 32.28 -0.27
N ASP A 54 12.55 33.37 -0.66
CA ASP A 54 11.87 34.60 -1.10
C ASP A 54 11.33 34.38 -2.53
N ALA A 55 10.06 33.94 -2.58
CA ALA A 55 9.51 33.33 -3.80
C ALA A 55 8.89 34.35 -4.75
N HIS A 56 8.02 35.25 -4.27
CA HIS A 56 7.20 36.11 -5.14
C HIS A 56 7.09 37.54 -4.62
N VAL A 57 6.70 38.45 -5.50
CA VAL A 57 6.30 39.80 -5.10
C VAL A 57 4.80 39.76 -4.76
N GLY A 58 4.47 39.79 -3.47
CA GLY A 58 3.12 39.57 -2.98
C GLY A 58 2.94 38.18 -2.35
N GLY A 59 1.72 37.69 -2.27
CA GLY A 59 1.42 36.39 -1.70
C GLY A 59 1.86 35.21 -2.58
N VAL A 60 2.26 34.12 -1.93
CA VAL A 60 2.44 32.83 -2.59
C VAL A 60 1.15 32.05 -2.52
N ASN A 61 0.49 31.83 -3.67
CA ASN A 61 -0.85 31.27 -3.73
C ASN A 61 -0.88 29.75 -3.69
N ASP A 62 0.11 29.08 -4.31
CA ASP A 62 0.23 27.62 -4.31
C ASP A 62 1.68 27.20 -4.34
N ILE A 63 1.91 25.95 -3.88
CA ILE A 63 3.20 25.27 -3.88
C ILE A 63 2.99 23.81 -4.27
N ALA A 64 3.88 23.28 -5.07
CA ALA A 64 3.93 21.87 -5.44
C ALA A 64 5.36 21.35 -5.43
N PHE A 65 5.52 20.04 -5.25
CA PHE A 65 6.78 19.36 -5.48
C PHE A 65 6.75 18.61 -6.80
N SER A 66 7.87 18.57 -7.47
CA SER A 66 8.10 17.80 -8.70
C SER A 66 9.46 17.13 -8.64
N LEU A 67 9.59 16.00 -9.32
CA LEU A 67 10.83 15.23 -9.36
C LEU A 67 11.33 15.04 -10.82
N PRO A 68 11.58 16.12 -11.57
CA PRO A 68 12.06 16.01 -12.93
C PRO A 68 13.47 15.43 -12.93
N ASN A 69 13.71 14.38 -13.72
CA ASN A 69 15.03 13.73 -13.83
C ASN A 69 15.65 13.36 -12.47
N LYS A 70 14.81 12.92 -11.51
CA LYS A 70 15.20 12.55 -10.14
C LYS A 70 15.75 13.72 -9.28
N GLN A 71 15.65 14.95 -9.72
CA GLN A 71 15.96 16.13 -8.92
C GLN A 71 14.72 16.70 -8.29
N LEU A 72 14.68 16.79 -6.96
CA LEU A 72 13.52 17.34 -6.25
C LEU A 72 13.48 18.86 -6.43
N CYS A 73 12.37 19.34 -7.00
CA CYS A 73 12.10 20.73 -7.22
C CYS A 73 10.87 21.18 -6.44
N VAL A 74 10.89 22.44 -6.02
CA VAL A 74 9.73 23.17 -5.49
C VAL A 74 9.21 24.09 -6.59
N ILE A 75 7.91 24.07 -6.82
CA ILE A 75 7.23 24.94 -7.77
C ILE A 75 6.31 25.85 -6.99
N THR A 76 6.38 27.13 -7.25
CA THR A 76 5.55 28.15 -6.58
C THR A 76 4.86 29.05 -7.60
N CYS A 77 3.70 29.58 -7.23
CA CYS A 77 3.03 30.62 -7.99
C CYS A 77 2.47 31.69 -7.06
N GLY A 78 2.29 32.91 -7.58
CA GLY A 78 1.92 34.03 -6.72
C GLY A 78 1.15 35.15 -7.39
N ASP A 79 0.97 36.21 -6.62
CA ASP A 79 0.27 37.44 -7.01
C ASP A 79 1.00 38.20 -8.10
N ASP A 80 2.33 38.00 -8.22
CA ASP A 80 3.15 38.60 -9.28
C ASP A 80 2.93 37.99 -10.66
N LYS A 81 1.92 37.11 -10.82
CA LYS A 81 1.52 36.45 -12.06
C LYS A 81 2.55 35.48 -12.64
N THR A 82 3.57 35.13 -11.84
CA THR A 82 4.66 34.23 -12.27
C THR A 82 4.55 32.87 -11.63
N ILE A 83 5.17 31.90 -12.28
CA ILE A 83 5.46 30.57 -11.73
C ILE A 83 6.97 30.44 -11.65
N LYS A 84 7.49 29.94 -10.54
CA LYS A 84 8.92 29.76 -10.34
C LYS A 84 9.25 28.35 -9.91
N VAL A 85 10.38 27.83 -10.37
CA VAL A 85 10.90 26.50 -10.03
C VAL A 85 12.22 26.68 -9.29
N TRP A 86 12.32 25.98 -8.16
CA TRP A 86 13.44 26.08 -7.22
C TRP A 86 14.02 24.70 -6.97
N ASP A 87 15.30 24.60 -6.79
CA ASP A 87 15.96 23.39 -6.29
C ASP A 87 15.60 23.20 -4.81
N ALA A 88 15.01 22.05 -4.46
CA ALA A 88 14.58 21.78 -3.09
C ALA A 88 15.76 21.55 -2.10
N SER A 89 16.97 21.31 -2.59
CA SER A 89 18.14 21.06 -1.75
C SER A 89 18.81 22.33 -1.26
N ASN A 90 18.81 23.38 -2.09
CA ASN A 90 19.58 24.60 -1.83
C ASN A 90 18.80 25.91 -2.03
N GLY A 91 17.54 25.83 -2.50
CA GLY A 91 16.68 26.99 -2.72
C GLY A 91 17.06 27.86 -3.93
N THR A 92 17.94 27.39 -4.81
CA THR A 92 18.31 28.16 -6.01
C THR A 92 17.18 28.15 -7.04
N LYS A 93 16.89 29.33 -7.58
CA LYS A 93 15.87 29.48 -8.63
C LYS A 93 16.39 28.92 -9.95
N GLN A 94 15.67 27.98 -10.52
CA GLN A 94 16.01 27.33 -11.79
C GLN A 94 15.25 27.96 -12.97
N TYR A 95 13.94 28.18 -12.84
CA TYR A 95 13.08 28.70 -13.90
C TYR A 95 12.13 29.76 -13.39
N THR A 96 11.74 30.67 -14.28
CA THR A 96 10.66 31.63 -14.09
C THR A 96 9.79 31.62 -15.33
N PHE A 97 8.48 31.41 -15.16
CA PHE A 97 7.53 31.43 -16.26
C PHE A 97 6.61 32.64 -16.11
N GLU A 98 6.52 33.42 -17.18
CA GLU A 98 5.73 34.61 -17.29
C GLU A 98 4.74 34.49 -18.47
N GLY A 99 3.56 35.10 -18.35
CA GLY A 99 2.56 35.10 -19.44
C GLY A 99 1.11 34.99 -18.99
N HIS A 100 0.84 34.81 -17.69
CA HIS A 100 -0.49 35.05 -17.14
C HIS A 100 -0.75 36.55 -16.97
N GLU A 101 -2.00 36.98 -17.25
CA GLU A 101 -2.39 38.38 -17.11
C GLU A 101 -2.94 38.71 -15.72
N ALA A 102 -3.19 37.70 -14.90
CA ALA A 102 -3.72 37.83 -13.54
C ALA A 102 -2.94 36.92 -12.57
N PRO A 103 -3.10 37.10 -11.24
CA PRO A 103 -2.48 36.23 -10.23
C PRO A 103 -2.70 34.75 -10.53
N VAL A 104 -1.64 33.96 -10.36
CA VAL A 104 -1.68 32.51 -10.56
C VAL A 104 -2.06 31.84 -9.24
N TYR A 105 -3.09 31.00 -9.27
CA TYR A 105 -3.66 30.41 -8.07
C TYR A 105 -3.35 28.95 -7.85
N SER A 106 -3.01 28.21 -8.90
CA SER A 106 -2.63 26.81 -8.74
C SER A 106 -1.57 26.40 -9.75
N VAL A 107 -0.68 25.52 -9.30
CA VAL A 107 0.33 24.84 -10.11
C VAL A 107 0.19 23.34 -9.95
N CYS A 108 0.20 22.65 -11.08
CA CYS A 108 0.03 21.20 -11.16
C CYS A 108 1.12 20.59 -12.04
N PRO A 109 2.26 20.19 -11.48
CA PRO A 109 3.30 19.51 -12.23
C PRO A 109 2.81 18.13 -12.69
N HIS A 110 3.29 17.72 -13.86
CA HIS A 110 3.02 16.39 -14.36
C HIS A 110 3.65 15.33 -13.43
N TYR A 111 2.92 14.26 -13.15
CA TYR A 111 3.33 13.26 -12.16
C TYR A 111 4.45 12.30 -12.60
N LYS A 112 4.73 12.20 -13.90
CA LYS A 112 5.79 11.33 -14.44
C LYS A 112 7.14 12.03 -14.35
N GLU A 113 8.12 11.35 -13.76
CA GLU A 113 9.46 11.87 -13.54
C GLU A 113 10.21 12.30 -14.81
N ASN A 114 9.88 11.69 -15.94
CA ASN A 114 10.54 11.98 -17.23
C ASN A 114 9.88 13.14 -18.01
N ILE A 115 8.80 13.72 -17.48
CA ILE A 115 8.05 14.78 -18.16
C ILE A 115 8.19 16.07 -17.36
N GLN A 116 8.96 17.00 -17.90
CA GLN A 116 9.18 18.32 -17.30
C GLN A 116 8.09 19.28 -17.77
N PHE A 117 6.90 19.16 -17.19
CA PHE A 117 5.74 19.89 -17.61
C PHE A 117 4.88 20.33 -16.41
N ILE A 118 4.44 21.57 -16.42
CA ILE A 118 3.64 22.16 -15.34
C ILE A 118 2.40 22.79 -15.96
N PHE A 119 1.22 22.43 -15.45
CA PHE A 119 0.01 23.20 -15.66
C PHE A 119 -0.13 24.29 -14.61
N SER A 120 -0.69 25.42 -14.99
CA SER A 120 -1.05 26.52 -14.08
C SER A 120 -2.42 27.09 -14.42
N THR A 121 -3.09 27.60 -13.40
CA THR A 121 -4.37 28.30 -13.53
C THR A 121 -4.29 29.69 -12.89
N ALA A 122 -4.93 30.67 -13.51
CA ALA A 122 -4.96 32.02 -12.99
C ALA A 122 -6.35 32.65 -13.04
N LEU A 123 -6.53 33.78 -12.39
CA LEU A 123 -7.78 34.53 -12.39
C LEU A 123 -8.14 35.14 -13.74
N ASP A 124 -7.26 35.07 -14.75
CA ASP A 124 -7.56 35.41 -16.14
C ASP A 124 -8.47 34.39 -16.84
N GLY A 125 -8.77 33.28 -16.15
CA GLY A 125 -9.61 32.20 -16.70
C GLY A 125 -8.87 31.28 -17.64
N LYS A 126 -7.52 31.38 -17.71
CA LYS A 126 -6.69 30.57 -18.60
C LYS A 126 -5.97 29.48 -17.85
N ILE A 127 -5.80 28.37 -18.53
CA ILE A 127 -4.95 27.27 -18.13
C ILE A 127 -3.76 27.24 -19.08
N LYS A 128 -2.56 27.39 -18.54
CA LYS A 128 -1.32 27.39 -19.32
C LYS A 128 -0.46 26.20 -18.95
N ALA A 129 0.36 25.77 -19.91
CA ALA A 129 1.28 24.69 -19.71
C ALA A 129 2.72 25.10 -20.10
N TRP A 130 3.67 24.74 -19.24
CA TRP A 130 5.06 25.19 -19.30
C TRP A 130 6.01 24.01 -19.33
N LEU A 131 7.00 24.04 -20.19
CA LEU A 131 8.14 23.17 -20.16
C LEU A 131 9.31 23.85 -19.41
N TYR A 132 10.21 23.05 -18.84
CA TYR A 132 11.39 23.56 -18.11
C TYR A 132 12.48 24.05 -19.10
N ASP A 133 12.12 24.97 -20.01
CA ASP A 133 13.01 25.46 -21.07
C ASP A 133 13.01 26.99 -21.23
N ASN A 134 12.27 27.73 -20.40
CA ASN A 134 12.10 29.18 -20.44
C ASN A 134 11.54 29.75 -21.78
N MET A 135 10.91 28.91 -22.60
CA MET A 135 10.41 29.33 -23.93
C MET A 135 8.93 29.76 -23.95
N GLY A 136 8.34 30.04 -22.80
CA GLY A 136 6.96 30.49 -22.66
C GLY A 136 5.95 29.35 -22.59
N SER A 137 4.66 29.72 -22.59
CA SER A 137 3.57 28.75 -22.54
C SER A 137 3.48 27.90 -23.80
N ARG A 138 3.32 26.61 -23.65
CA ARG A 138 3.13 25.63 -24.73
C ARG A 138 1.67 25.40 -25.07
N VAL A 139 0.79 25.70 -24.14
CA VAL A 139 -0.64 25.47 -24.25
C VAL A 139 -1.38 26.57 -23.53
N ASP A 140 -2.43 27.07 -24.15
CA ASP A 140 -3.39 28.00 -23.57
C ASP A 140 -4.80 27.43 -23.74
N TYR A 141 -5.41 26.93 -22.63
CA TYR A 141 -6.78 26.46 -22.61
C TYR A 141 -7.68 27.51 -21.94
N GLU A 142 -8.90 27.64 -22.43
CA GLU A 142 -9.93 28.42 -21.77
C GLU A 142 -10.62 27.56 -20.70
N ALA A 143 -10.58 28.00 -19.47
CA ALA A 143 -11.35 27.35 -18.41
C ALA A 143 -12.86 27.59 -18.65
N PRO A 144 -13.74 26.63 -18.33
CA PRO A 144 -15.19 26.77 -18.50
C PRO A 144 -15.82 27.76 -17.50
N GLY A 145 -15.12 28.79 -17.12
CA GLY A 145 -15.56 29.86 -16.23
C GLY A 145 -14.44 30.87 -16.03
N ARG A 146 -14.76 32.04 -15.49
CA ARG A 146 -13.77 33.13 -15.36
C ARG A 146 -12.72 32.85 -14.29
N TRP A 147 -13.02 32.02 -13.32
CA TRP A 147 -12.13 31.81 -12.16
C TRP A 147 -11.85 30.32 -11.98
N CYS A 148 -10.84 29.84 -12.66
CA CYS A 148 -10.27 28.54 -12.40
C CYS A 148 -9.33 28.66 -11.19
N THR A 149 -9.61 27.95 -10.12
CA THR A 149 -8.94 28.15 -8.85
C THR A 149 -8.02 26.99 -8.44
N THR A 150 -8.28 25.80 -8.92
CA THR A 150 -7.47 24.63 -8.57
C THR A 150 -7.43 23.65 -9.74
N MET A 151 -6.25 23.13 -9.97
CA MET A 151 -5.99 22.07 -10.93
C MET A 151 -5.21 20.95 -10.28
N ALA A 152 -5.57 19.72 -10.57
CA ALA A 152 -4.87 18.55 -10.02
C ALA A 152 -5.04 17.33 -10.92
N TYR A 153 -4.00 16.47 -10.90
CA TYR A 153 -4.12 15.10 -11.41
C TYR A 153 -4.91 14.21 -10.46
N SER A 154 -5.55 13.18 -11.02
CA SER A 154 -6.04 12.06 -10.22
C SER A 154 -4.88 11.42 -9.46
N ALA A 155 -5.18 10.74 -8.34
CA ALA A 155 -4.16 10.13 -7.50
C ALA A 155 -3.33 9.03 -8.21
N ASP A 156 -3.84 8.47 -9.32
CA ASP A 156 -3.11 7.55 -10.21
C ASP A 156 -2.34 8.29 -11.33
N GLY A 157 -2.49 9.63 -11.41
CA GLY A 157 -1.83 10.48 -12.38
C GLY A 157 -2.28 10.31 -13.83
N THR A 158 -3.43 9.72 -14.08
CA THR A 158 -3.90 9.43 -15.45
C THR A 158 -4.94 10.40 -15.98
N ARG A 159 -5.53 11.23 -15.12
CA ARG A 159 -6.64 12.13 -15.44
C ARG A 159 -6.38 13.50 -14.85
N LEU A 160 -6.65 14.54 -15.62
CA LEU A 160 -6.46 15.93 -15.24
C LEU A 160 -7.79 16.59 -14.98
N PHE A 161 -7.93 17.26 -13.84
CA PHE A 161 -9.13 17.95 -13.41
C PHE A 161 -8.86 19.42 -13.12
N SER A 162 -9.88 20.25 -13.33
CA SER A 162 -9.89 21.62 -12.82
C SER A 162 -11.24 21.95 -12.20
N CYS A 163 -11.26 22.88 -11.26
CA CYS A 163 -12.47 23.43 -10.69
C CYS A 163 -12.46 24.95 -10.74
N GLY A 164 -13.64 25.54 -10.58
CA GLY A 164 -13.79 26.98 -10.54
C GLY A 164 -15.24 27.42 -10.47
N THR A 165 -15.45 28.72 -10.66
CA THR A 165 -16.78 29.35 -10.60
C THR A 165 -16.99 30.20 -11.84
N SER A 166 -18.17 30.10 -12.47
CA SER A 166 -18.56 30.92 -13.62
C SER A 166 -18.88 32.36 -13.20
N LYS A 167 -19.05 33.27 -14.19
CA LYS A 167 -19.49 34.65 -13.96
C LYS A 167 -20.85 34.74 -13.25
N GLU A 168 -21.69 33.76 -13.51
CA GLU A 168 -23.04 33.65 -12.97
C GLU A 168 -23.03 33.03 -11.53
N GLY A 169 -21.86 32.69 -11.01
CA GLY A 169 -21.68 32.08 -9.69
C GLY A 169 -21.95 30.56 -9.69
N GLU A 170 -21.91 29.91 -10.85
CA GLU A 170 -22.07 28.46 -10.93
C GLU A 170 -20.70 27.77 -10.72
N SER A 171 -20.66 26.87 -9.79
CA SER A 171 -19.46 26.03 -9.51
C SER A 171 -19.35 24.92 -10.55
N PHE A 172 -18.13 24.59 -10.94
CA PHE A 172 -17.86 23.50 -11.86
C PHE A 172 -16.63 22.69 -11.48
N ILE A 173 -16.64 21.41 -11.84
CA ILE A 173 -15.46 20.54 -11.94
C ILE A 173 -15.50 19.91 -13.31
N VAL A 174 -14.37 19.90 -13.99
CA VAL A 174 -14.22 19.30 -15.32
C VAL A 174 -13.01 18.37 -15.37
N GLU A 175 -13.13 17.32 -16.17
CA GLU A 175 -12.03 16.46 -16.59
C GLU A 175 -11.57 16.89 -17.97
N TRP A 176 -10.26 16.99 -18.15
CA TRP A 176 -9.64 17.42 -19.39
C TRP A 176 -9.12 16.26 -20.22
N ASN A 177 -9.24 16.39 -21.54
CA ASN A 177 -8.39 15.64 -22.45
C ASN A 177 -7.12 16.46 -22.72
N GLU A 178 -6.01 16.07 -22.11
CA GLU A 178 -4.74 16.81 -22.20
C GLU A 178 -4.21 16.93 -23.64
N SER A 179 -4.46 15.93 -24.48
CA SER A 179 -3.94 15.90 -25.84
C SER A 179 -4.69 16.86 -26.79
N GLU A 180 -5.97 17.09 -26.52
CA GLU A 180 -6.84 17.92 -27.33
C GLU A 180 -7.07 19.31 -26.73
N GLY A 181 -6.74 19.51 -25.44
CA GLY A 181 -7.05 20.73 -24.71
C GLY A 181 -8.54 21.01 -24.55
N ALA A 182 -9.35 19.96 -24.61
CA ALA A 182 -10.79 20.02 -24.56
C ALA A 182 -11.35 19.44 -23.27
N VAL A 183 -12.50 19.96 -22.84
CA VAL A 183 -13.25 19.39 -21.72
C VAL A 183 -13.80 18.04 -22.13
N LYS A 184 -13.37 16.98 -21.47
CA LYS A 184 -13.83 15.62 -21.69
C LYS A 184 -15.13 15.33 -20.95
N ARG A 185 -15.28 15.88 -19.75
CA ARG A 185 -16.43 15.61 -18.87
C ARG A 185 -16.66 16.77 -17.91
N THR A 186 -17.93 17.13 -17.70
CA THR A 186 -18.34 18.12 -16.70
C THR A 186 -19.19 17.45 -15.64
N TYR A 187 -18.80 17.58 -14.38
CA TYR A 187 -19.52 16.98 -13.24
C TYR A 187 -20.68 17.86 -12.81
N GLN A 188 -21.81 17.24 -12.55
CA GLN A 188 -23.07 17.89 -12.21
C GLN A 188 -23.35 17.83 -10.70
N GLY A 189 -24.36 18.55 -10.24
CA GLY A 189 -24.83 18.49 -8.85
C GLY A 189 -24.42 19.69 -7.98
N PHE A 190 -23.72 20.67 -8.52
CA PHE A 190 -23.44 21.92 -7.83
C PHE A 190 -24.66 22.80 -7.70
N ARG A 191 -24.67 23.64 -6.65
CA ARG A 191 -25.73 24.63 -6.47
C ARG A 191 -25.55 25.77 -7.48
N LYS A 192 -26.66 26.30 -7.97
CA LYS A 192 -26.66 27.57 -8.70
C LYS A 192 -26.40 28.69 -7.70
N ARG A 193 -25.45 29.59 -8.01
CA ARG A 193 -25.01 30.70 -7.16
C ARG A 193 -24.38 30.28 -5.84
N SER A 194 -23.27 29.56 -5.94
CA SER A 194 -22.39 29.33 -4.81
C SER A 194 -21.74 30.64 -4.36
N LEU A 195 -21.66 30.85 -3.04
CA LEU A 195 -20.95 31.99 -2.44
C LEU A 195 -19.47 31.70 -2.23
N GLY A 196 -19.07 30.44 -2.31
CA GLY A 196 -17.72 29.97 -2.06
C GLY A 196 -17.01 29.47 -3.31
N VAL A 197 -15.72 29.26 -3.17
CA VAL A 197 -14.86 28.66 -4.19
C VAL A 197 -14.89 27.16 -4.06
N VAL A 198 -15.25 26.46 -5.12
CA VAL A 198 -15.18 25.00 -5.15
C VAL A 198 -13.74 24.53 -5.02
N GLN A 199 -13.52 23.57 -4.16
CA GLN A 199 -12.28 22.82 -4.03
C GLN A 199 -12.57 21.34 -4.14
N PHE A 200 -11.63 20.57 -4.66
CA PHE A 200 -11.79 19.14 -4.83
C PHE A 200 -10.52 18.37 -4.46
N ASP A 201 -10.69 17.08 -4.25
CA ASP A 201 -9.58 16.11 -4.18
C ASP A 201 -10.01 14.77 -4.77
N THR A 202 -9.03 13.92 -5.10
CA THR A 202 -9.23 12.66 -5.81
C THR A 202 -8.59 11.50 -5.09
N THR A 203 -9.11 10.30 -5.32
CA THR A 203 -8.55 9.06 -4.78
C THR A 203 -8.01 8.17 -5.90
N LYS A 204 -7.16 7.21 -5.54
CA LYS A 204 -6.74 6.13 -6.45
C LYS A 204 -7.89 5.24 -6.89
N ASN A 205 -8.94 5.16 -6.08
CA ASN A 205 -10.10 4.29 -6.30
C ASN A 205 -11.18 4.94 -7.17
N ARG A 206 -10.82 5.93 -8.00
CA ARG A 206 -11.73 6.59 -8.95
C ARG A 206 -12.82 7.45 -8.32
N TYR A 207 -12.67 7.88 -7.08
CA TYR A 207 -13.61 8.77 -6.43
C TYR A 207 -13.08 10.20 -6.41
N LEU A 208 -14.01 11.13 -6.58
CA LEU A 208 -13.82 12.56 -6.53
C LEU A 208 -14.69 13.11 -5.42
N ALA A 209 -14.16 14.01 -4.60
CA ALA A 209 -14.93 14.77 -3.62
C ALA A 209 -14.74 16.26 -3.83
N ALA A 210 -15.82 17.02 -3.67
CA ALA A 210 -15.77 18.47 -3.74
C ALA A 210 -16.65 19.11 -2.68
N GLY A 211 -16.20 20.24 -2.14
CA GLY A 211 -16.96 21.08 -1.23
C GLY A 211 -17.53 22.30 -1.94
N ASP A 212 -18.79 22.57 -1.69
CA ASP A 212 -19.53 23.70 -2.22
C ASP A 212 -20.47 24.25 -1.12
N ASP A 213 -20.26 25.48 -0.66
CA ASP A 213 -20.99 26.21 0.36
C ASP A 213 -21.21 25.45 1.67
N PHE A 214 -22.12 24.47 1.68
CA PHE A 214 -22.54 23.74 2.88
C PHE A 214 -22.46 22.24 2.74
N SER A 215 -22.13 21.73 1.55
CA SER A 215 -22.17 20.30 1.29
C SER A 215 -20.89 19.79 0.64
N ILE A 216 -20.55 18.55 0.99
CA ILE A 216 -19.48 17.79 0.37
C ILE A 216 -20.15 16.75 -0.51
N LYS A 217 -19.83 16.75 -1.78
CA LYS A 217 -20.37 15.82 -2.77
C LYS A 217 -19.31 14.87 -3.25
N PHE A 218 -19.71 13.67 -3.56
CA PHE A 218 -18.83 12.59 -4.00
C PHE A 218 -19.33 12.06 -5.35
N TRP A 219 -18.40 11.81 -6.26
CA TRP A 219 -18.64 11.20 -7.57
C TRP A 219 -17.74 9.99 -7.78
N ASP A 220 -18.23 9.05 -8.56
CA ASP A 220 -17.34 8.18 -9.34
C ASP A 220 -16.82 8.99 -10.53
N MET A 221 -15.51 8.98 -10.76
CA MET A 221 -14.89 9.78 -11.85
C MET A 221 -15.44 9.47 -13.24
N ASP A 222 -16.06 8.30 -13.43
CA ASP A 222 -16.68 7.93 -14.70
C ASP A 222 -18.16 8.33 -14.80
N ASN A 223 -18.75 8.82 -13.72
CA ASN A 223 -20.15 9.25 -13.69
C ASN A 223 -20.26 10.75 -13.39
N VAL A 224 -20.98 11.49 -14.22
CA VAL A 224 -21.18 12.94 -14.06
C VAL A 224 -22.15 13.29 -12.93
N GLN A 225 -23.00 12.34 -12.50
CA GLN A 225 -23.96 12.53 -11.41
C GLN A 225 -23.29 12.22 -10.07
N PRO A 226 -23.60 12.99 -9.01
CA PRO A 226 -23.06 12.70 -7.69
C PRO A 226 -23.58 11.36 -7.15
N LEU A 227 -22.71 10.59 -6.53
CA LEU A 227 -23.04 9.35 -5.82
C LEU A 227 -23.78 9.64 -4.53
N THR A 228 -23.29 10.62 -3.78
CA THR A 228 -23.82 11.02 -2.48
C THR A 228 -23.40 12.43 -2.14
N SER A 229 -24.13 13.03 -1.21
CA SER A 229 -23.85 14.35 -0.65
C SER A 229 -23.92 14.26 0.86
N TYR A 230 -22.99 14.93 1.53
CA TYR A 230 -22.95 15.07 2.98
C TYR A 230 -23.05 16.54 3.34
N ASP A 231 -24.03 16.90 4.16
CA ASP A 231 -24.16 18.25 4.66
C ASP A 231 -23.14 18.51 5.79
N ALA A 232 -22.28 19.47 5.58
CA ALA A 232 -21.33 19.88 6.61
C ALA A 232 -22.06 20.71 7.66
N GLU A 233 -22.39 20.10 8.80
CA GLU A 233 -22.97 20.79 9.95
C GLU A 233 -22.11 22.00 10.32
N GLY A 234 -22.70 23.18 10.41
CA GLY A 234 -22.00 24.45 10.64
C GLY A 234 -21.41 25.09 9.39
N GLY A 235 -21.55 24.47 8.21
CA GLY A 235 -21.10 24.98 6.92
C GLY A 235 -19.61 24.79 6.63
N LEU A 236 -19.24 25.14 5.41
CA LEU A 236 -17.85 25.16 4.95
C LEU A 236 -17.38 26.62 4.83
N PRO A 237 -16.09 26.92 5.06
CA PRO A 237 -15.54 28.24 4.81
C PRO A 237 -15.63 28.60 3.32
N ALA A 238 -15.51 29.88 3.00
CA ALA A 238 -15.61 30.38 1.62
C ALA A 238 -14.60 29.71 0.66
N SER A 239 -13.49 29.19 1.18
CA SER A 239 -12.51 28.40 0.44
C SER A 239 -12.19 27.12 1.23
N PRO A 240 -13.04 26.08 1.10
CA PRO A 240 -12.86 24.87 1.89
C PRO A 240 -11.59 24.12 1.46
N ARG A 241 -10.90 23.53 2.43
CA ARG A 241 -9.77 22.63 2.16
C ARG A 241 -10.25 21.18 2.32
N ILE A 242 -10.04 20.40 1.30
CA ILE A 242 -10.50 19.02 1.21
C ILE A 242 -9.30 18.15 0.82
N ARG A 243 -9.03 17.10 1.62
CA ARG A 243 -7.91 16.18 1.36
C ARG A 243 -8.24 14.75 1.76
N PHE A 244 -8.10 13.84 0.82
CA PHE A 244 -8.11 12.41 1.10
C PHE A 244 -6.77 11.95 1.72
N ASN A 245 -6.83 10.93 2.56
CA ASN A 245 -5.64 10.16 2.88
C ASN A 245 -5.21 9.30 1.66
N LYS A 246 -4.04 8.66 1.76
CA LYS A 246 -3.40 7.95 0.63
C LYS A 246 -4.29 6.86 0.01
N ASP A 247 -5.08 6.17 0.80
CA ASP A 247 -5.96 5.07 0.34
C ASP A 247 -7.39 5.52 0.04
N GLY A 248 -7.75 6.78 0.33
CA GLY A 248 -9.08 7.34 0.08
C GLY A 248 -10.14 6.87 1.08
N SER A 249 -9.75 6.34 2.23
CA SER A 249 -10.66 5.89 3.30
C SER A 249 -11.09 7.01 4.23
N LEU A 250 -10.29 8.06 4.35
CA LEU A 250 -10.53 9.24 5.17
C LEU A 250 -10.51 10.51 4.31
N LEU A 251 -11.37 11.46 4.63
CA LEU A 251 -11.41 12.79 4.03
C LEU A 251 -11.34 13.86 5.13
N ALA A 252 -10.29 14.65 5.14
CA ALA A 252 -10.18 15.82 6.00
C ALA A 252 -10.80 17.04 5.33
N VAL A 253 -11.62 17.78 6.04
CA VAL A 253 -12.33 18.96 5.54
C VAL A 253 -12.24 20.09 6.57
N SER A 254 -11.86 21.29 6.13
CA SER A 254 -11.93 22.49 6.98
C SER A 254 -13.39 22.91 7.22
N ALA A 255 -13.70 23.28 8.44
CA ALA A 255 -15.03 23.71 8.86
C ALA A 255 -15.07 25.21 9.20
N ASN A 256 -16.27 25.81 9.21
CA ASN A 256 -16.46 27.24 9.49
C ASN A 256 -16.11 27.65 10.94
N ASP A 257 -16.09 26.69 11.87
CA ASP A 257 -15.72 26.88 13.27
C ASP A 257 -14.20 26.88 13.50
N ASN A 258 -13.41 27.01 12.44
CA ASN A 258 -11.95 26.84 12.42
C ASN A 258 -11.48 25.44 12.83
N GLY A 259 -12.38 24.48 12.85
CA GLY A 259 -12.08 23.06 13.08
C GLY A 259 -11.74 22.31 11.81
N ILE A 260 -11.33 21.06 11.98
CA ILE A 260 -11.14 20.10 10.91
C ILE A 260 -12.08 18.93 11.17
N LYS A 261 -12.94 18.61 10.20
CA LYS A 261 -13.80 17.43 10.22
C LYS A 261 -13.13 16.30 9.45
N ILE A 262 -13.17 15.10 10.01
CA ILE A 262 -12.70 13.88 9.35
C ILE A 262 -13.92 13.04 9.00
N LEU A 263 -14.15 12.87 7.72
CA LEU A 263 -15.16 11.95 7.20
C LEU A 263 -14.47 10.62 6.88
N ALA A 264 -15.11 9.52 7.21
CA ALA A 264 -14.58 8.19 7.04
C ALA A 264 -15.60 7.29 6.34
N ASN A 265 -15.16 6.50 5.38
CA ASN A 265 -15.92 5.36 4.91
C ASN A 265 -15.77 4.18 5.91
N SER A 266 -16.35 3.01 5.60
CA SER A 266 -16.26 1.84 6.46
C SER A 266 -14.81 1.43 6.80
N ASP A 267 -13.90 1.53 5.85
CA ASP A 267 -12.49 1.18 6.05
C ASP A 267 -11.77 2.25 6.89
N GLY A 268 -12.10 3.52 6.66
CA GLY A 268 -11.62 4.64 7.47
C GLY A 268 -12.10 4.56 8.92
N MET A 269 -13.33 4.15 9.15
CA MET A 269 -13.84 3.92 10.51
C MET A 269 -13.09 2.79 11.23
N ARG A 270 -12.73 1.73 10.52
CA ARG A 270 -11.86 0.67 11.07
C ARG A 270 -10.47 1.19 11.40
N LEU A 271 -9.88 1.99 10.51
CA LEU A 271 -8.57 2.62 10.72
C LEU A 271 -8.58 3.52 11.96
N LEU A 272 -9.59 4.39 12.11
CA LEU A 272 -9.72 5.28 13.27
C LEU A 272 -9.85 4.49 14.58
N ARG A 273 -10.68 3.44 14.62
CA ARG A 273 -10.80 2.56 15.80
C ARG A 273 -9.48 1.87 16.16
N THR A 274 -8.71 1.47 15.16
CA THR A 274 -7.39 0.87 15.40
C THR A 274 -6.43 1.87 16.01
N LEU A 275 -6.43 3.12 15.54
CA LEU A 275 -5.61 4.20 16.08
C LEU A 275 -6.03 4.60 17.50
N GLU A 276 -7.32 4.64 17.79
CA GLU A 276 -7.86 4.88 19.13
C GLU A 276 -7.40 3.80 20.10
N ASN A 277 -7.49 2.53 19.73
CA ASN A 277 -7.03 1.42 20.56
C ASN A 277 -5.52 1.47 20.82
N LEU A 278 -4.71 1.86 19.84
CA LEU A 278 -3.26 2.05 20.02
C LEU A 278 -2.93 3.21 20.94
N SER A 279 -3.72 4.29 20.93
CA SER A 279 -3.54 5.42 21.85
C SER A 279 -3.95 5.09 23.28
N TYR A 280 -4.94 4.23 23.48
CA TYR A 280 -5.34 3.73 24.80
C TYR A 280 -4.29 2.83 25.43
N ASP A 281 -3.60 2.00 24.65
CA ASP A 281 -2.52 1.13 25.16
C ASP A 281 -1.27 1.93 25.56
N ASN A 282 -0.98 3.03 24.89
CA ASN A 282 0.14 3.91 25.22
C ASN A 282 -0.11 4.83 26.46
N SER A 283 -1.34 4.99 26.89
CA SER A 283 -1.69 5.79 28.06
C SER A 283 -1.73 5.02 29.39
N ARG A 284 -1.56 3.70 29.35
CA ARG A 284 -1.39 2.85 30.53
C ARG A 284 0.08 2.71 30.91
N THR A 285 0.64 3.74 31.55
CA THR A 285 1.85 3.57 32.37
C THR A 285 1.49 2.70 33.57
N PRO A 286 2.26 1.63 33.89
CA PRO A 286 2.02 0.85 35.09
C PRO A 286 2.30 1.70 36.33
N GLU A 287 1.28 1.94 37.12
CA GLU A 287 1.42 2.50 38.46
C GLU A 287 2.25 1.53 39.32
N ALA A 288 3.39 1.98 39.79
CA ALA A 288 4.24 1.22 40.72
C ALA A 288 3.49 0.91 42.04
N PRO A 289 3.65 -0.28 42.62
CA PRO A 289 2.97 -0.63 43.86
C PRO A 289 3.48 0.22 45.01
N LYS A 290 2.56 0.95 45.64
CA LYS A 290 2.80 1.73 46.88
C LYS A 290 3.01 0.74 48.04
N PRO A 291 4.05 0.95 48.90
CA PRO A 291 4.18 0.20 50.13
C PRO A 291 3.19 0.72 51.17
N THR A 292 2.46 -0.20 51.78
CA THR A 292 1.57 0.03 52.89
C THR A 292 2.39 0.36 54.15
N ILE A 293 2.24 1.55 54.72
CA ILE A 293 2.60 1.85 56.10
C ILE A 293 1.46 2.68 56.72
N ASN A 294 0.97 2.19 57.84
CA ASN A 294 -0.09 2.73 58.67
C ASN A 294 0.27 4.04 59.36
N PRO A 295 -0.70 4.82 59.85
CA PRO A 295 -0.53 6.22 60.18
C PRO A 295 -0.16 6.48 61.65
N ILE A 296 0.70 7.46 61.87
CA ILE A 296 0.76 8.17 63.15
C ILE A 296 0.90 9.69 62.88
N SER A 297 0.01 10.35 63.54
CA SER A 297 -0.33 11.75 63.68
C SER A 297 0.75 12.83 63.70
N ALA A 298 0.29 13.99 63.27
CA ALA A 298 0.44 15.34 63.85
C ALA A 298 1.36 16.35 63.11
N ALA A 299 0.68 17.31 62.59
CA ALA A 299 0.76 18.77 62.85
C ALA A 299 1.95 19.60 62.31
N ALA A 300 1.52 20.60 61.57
CA ALA A 300 1.91 22.00 61.60
C ALA A 300 3.01 22.57 60.70
N ALA A 301 2.56 23.57 59.96
CA ALA A 301 3.16 24.90 59.67
C ALA A 301 4.14 25.00 58.51
N ALA A 302 3.72 25.57 57.43
CA ALA A 302 3.77 26.99 56.99
C ALA A 302 5.16 27.53 56.57
N THR A 303 5.09 28.19 55.45
CA THR A 303 5.79 29.40 54.97
C THR A 303 7.04 29.29 54.11
N SER A 304 6.83 29.77 52.91
CA SER A 304 7.45 30.92 52.21
C SER A 304 8.85 30.77 51.57
N ALA A 305 8.79 31.03 50.30
CA ALA A 305 9.47 32.12 49.56
C ALA A 305 10.95 31.99 49.15
N ALA A 306 11.12 32.08 47.90
CA ALA A 306 11.85 33.11 47.14
C ALA A 306 13.34 32.92 46.82
N LEU A 307 13.59 33.05 45.54
CA LEU A 307 14.57 33.92 44.84
C LEU A 307 16.02 33.47 44.65
N ALA A 308 16.34 33.59 43.38
CA ALA A 308 17.55 34.19 42.78
C ALA A 308 18.78 33.29 42.62
N ASP A 309 19.28 33.17 41.46
CA ASP A 309 19.93 34.04 40.47
C ASP A 309 21.42 33.67 40.30
N ARG A 310 21.88 33.73 39.04
CA ARG A 310 23.26 33.91 38.51
C ARG A 310 24.24 32.71 38.60
N SER A 311 25.06 32.46 37.61
CA SER A 311 25.60 33.19 36.44
C SER A 311 26.58 32.28 35.71
N ALA A 312 26.61 32.46 34.41
CA ALA A 312 27.68 32.50 33.45
C ALA A 312 29.08 31.93 33.75
N SER A 313 29.61 31.23 32.74
CA SER A 313 30.88 31.57 32.04
C SER A 313 31.22 30.52 30.97
N VAL A 314 31.24 30.92 29.79
CA VAL A 314 32.19 31.12 28.70
C VAL A 314 33.55 30.42 28.89
N VAL A 315 34.01 29.67 27.88
CA VAL A 315 35.30 29.73 27.20
C VAL A 315 35.45 28.56 26.18
N ALA A 316 35.43 28.90 24.96
CA ALA A 316 36.43 28.87 23.85
C ALA A 316 36.71 27.54 23.12
N ILE A 317 36.59 27.69 21.81
CA ILE A 317 37.01 26.85 20.69
C ILE A 317 38.57 26.84 20.60
N PRO A 318 39.23 25.80 20.08
CA PRO A 318 39.49 25.78 18.66
C PRO A 318 39.67 24.41 17.97
N GLY A 319 39.56 24.41 16.63
CA GLY A 319 40.44 23.62 15.75
C GLY A 319 39.79 22.65 14.80
N MET A 320 39.72 23.08 13.58
CA MET A 320 39.62 22.38 12.30
C MET A 320 40.11 20.92 12.28
N ASN A 321 39.36 20.03 11.66
CA ASN A 321 39.78 19.36 10.42
C ASN A 321 38.59 18.55 9.85
N GLY A 322 38.43 18.67 8.53
CA GLY A 322 37.41 17.99 7.76
C GLY A 322 37.64 16.48 7.67
N ASP A 323 36.55 15.82 7.52
CA ASP A 323 36.50 14.59 6.74
C ASP A 323 35.05 14.31 6.29
N ALA A 324 34.95 13.96 5.02
CA ALA A 324 33.75 13.53 4.35
C ALA A 324 33.13 12.36 5.07
N ARG A 325 31.91 12.50 5.61
CA ARG A 325 31.14 11.37 6.12
C ARG A 325 30.06 11.00 5.13
N SER A 326 30.27 9.82 4.57
CA SER A 326 29.33 8.98 3.84
C SER A 326 28.00 8.86 4.58
N PHE A 327 26.91 8.90 3.80
CA PHE A 327 25.59 8.48 4.24
C PHE A 327 25.59 6.97 4.55
N ALA A 328 25.81 6.61 5.80
CA ALA A 328 25.56 5.28 6.32
C ALA A 328 25.22 5.40 7.81
N ASP A 329 24.06 4.88 8.14
CA ASP A 329 23.49 4.55 9.44
C ASP A 329 22.22 5.34 9.82
N VAL A 330 21.15 5.02 9.10
CA VAL A 330 19.82 5.03 9.73
C VAL A 330 19.43 3.57 9.97
N LYS A 331 19.73 3.07 11.15
CA LYS A 331 19.16 1.81 11.65
C LYS A 331 17.67 2.02 11.88
N PRO A 332 16.78 1.25 11.25
CA PRO A 332 15.38 1.22 11.67
C PRO A 332 15.34 0.66 13.08
N ARG A 333 14.77 1.39 14.00
CA ARG A 333 14.45 0.90 15.34
C ARG A 333 13.41 -0.20 15.17
N ILE A 334 13.85 -1.44 15.35
CA ILE A 334 12.95 -2.55 15.62
C ILE A 334 12.33 -2.22 16.97
N THR A 335 11.03 -1.97 17.01
CA THR A 335 10.27 -2.07 18.24
C THR A 335 10.35 -3.53 18.67
N GLU A 336 11.32 -3.84 19.51
CA GLU A 336 11.29 -5.06 20.30
C GLU A 336 10.02 -4.97 21.16
N GLU A 337 9.04 -5.81 20.86
CA GLU A 337 8.02 -6.13 21.84
C GLU A 337 8.75 -6.47 23.13
N SER A 338 8.52 -5.67 24.17
CA SER A 338 9.06 -5.87 25.50
C SER A 338 8.93 -7.35 25.85
N SER A 339 10.06 -7.95 26.16
CA SER A 339 10.16 -9.32 26.61
C SER A 339 9.36 -9.49 27.90
N ASP A 340 8.10 -9.87 27.74
CA ASP A 340 7.27 -10.37 28.85
C ASP A 340 7.77 -11.78 29.17
N LYS A 341 8.67 -11.89 30.15
CA LYS A 341 9.39 -13.10 30.56
C LYS A 341 8.51 -14.13 31.27
N SER A 342 7.18 -14.15 31.09
CA SER A 342 6.34 -15.10 31.85
C SER A 342 5.10 -15.68 31.13
N LYS A 343 4.90 -15.46 29.82
CA LYS A 343 3.83 -16.18 29.12
C LYS A 343 4.42 -17.27 28.23
N ILE A 344 4.23 -18.52 28.63
CA ILE A 344 4.45 -19.68 27.77
C ILE A 344 3.42 -19.61 26.65
N TRP A 345 3.82 -19.11 25.49
CA TRP A 345 2.97 -19.09 24.30
C TRP A 345 2.76 -20.51 23.82
N LYS A 346 1.56 -21.04 24.02
CA LYS A 346 1.16 -22.33 23.47
C LYS A 346 0.73 -22.13 22.02
N LEU A 347 1.23 -22.98 21.12
CA LEU A 347 0.76 -23.03 19.74
C LEU A 347 -0.75 -23.32 19.75
N THR A 348 -1.54 -22.47 19.11
CA THR A 348 -2.99 -22.71 18.95
C THR A 348 -3.19 -23.71 17.83
N GLU A 349 -3.85 -24.84 18.12
CA GLU A 349 -4.24 -25.82 17.12
C GLU A 349 -5.71 -25.73 16.78
N ILE A 350 -6.03 -25.66 15.50
CA ILE A 350 -7.37 -25.66 14.92
C ILE A 350 -7.56 -27.02 14.26
N SER A 351 -8.42 -27.85 14.82
CA SER A 351 -8.67 -29.22 14.35
C SER A 351 -10.11 -29.45 13.95
N GLU A 352 -11.00 -28.51 14.26
CA GLU A 352 -12.42 -28.59 13.96
C GLU A 352 -12.87 -27.43 13.09
N SER A 353 -13.82 -27.68 12.21
CA SER A 353 -14.39 -26.66 11.32
C SER A 353 -15.15 -25.54 12.06
N SER A 354 -15.49 -25.75 13.32
CA SER A 354 -16.10 -24.75 14.20
C SER A 354 -15.12 -23.69 14.72
N GLN A 355 -13.81 -23.94 14.61
CA GLN A 355 -12.76 -23.10 15.21
C GLN A 355 -12.20 -22.04 14.24
N CYS A 356 -12.51 -22.12 12.97
CA CYS A 356 -12.20 -21.09 11.98
C CYS A 356 -13.29 -21.07 10.89
N ARG A 357 -13.34 -19.98 10.13
CA ARG A 357 -14.17 -19.95 8.92
C ARG A 357 -13.34 -20.44 7.75
N SER A 358 -13.83 -21.47 7.08
CA SER A 358 -13.28 -21.94 5.82
C SER A 358 -14.39 -22.10 4.79
N LEU A 359 -14.17 -21.58 3.59
CA LEU A 359 -15.12 -21.68 2.48
C LEU A 359 -14.43 -22.33 1.28
N ARG A 360 -14.93 -23.48 0.85
CA ARG A 360 -14.55 -24.06 -0.44
C ARG A 360 -15.30 -23.30 -1.55
N LEU A 361 -14.55 -22.81 -2.53
CA LEU A 361 -15.11 -22.05 -3.64
C LEU A 361 -15.87 -22.96 -4.61
N PRO A 362 -16.95 -22.45 -5.26
CA PRO A 362 -17.75 -23.26 -6.18
C PRO A 362 -16.93 -23.66 -7.42
N GLU A 363 -17.09 -24.93 -7.83
CA GLU A 363 -16.38 -25.53 -8.95
C GLU A 363 -17.39 -25.93 -10.01
N ASN A 364 -17.28 -25.34 -11.21
CA ASN A 364 -18.13 -25.69 -12.35
C ASN A 364 -17.32 -26.27 -13.53
N LEU A 365 -15.99 -26.21 -13.44
CA LEU A 365 -15.06 -26.70 -14.45
C LEU A 365 -14.19 -27.80 -13.86
N ARG A 366 -13.97 -28.85 -14.60
CA ARG A 366 -13.00 -29.88 -14.22
C ARG A 366 -11.60 -29.33 -14.38
N VAL A 367 -11.00 -28.96 -13.27
CA VAL A 367 -9.60 -28.56 -13.17
C VAL A 367 -8.84 -29.63 -12.41
N THR A 368 -7.54 -29.70 -12.66
CA THR A 368 -6.65 -30.61 -11.96
C THR A 368 -6.04 -29.91 -10.73
N LYS A 369 -4.78 -29.69 -10.68
CA LYS A 369 -4.09 -29.02 -9.57
C LYS A 369 -4.17 -27.50 -9.72
N ILE A 370 -4.31 -26.76 -8.64
CA ILE A 370 -4.13 -25.31 -8.64
C ILE A 370 -2.65 -24.99 -8.52
N SER A 371 -2.06 -24.48 -9.58
CA SER A 371 -0.62 -24.17 -9.64
C SER A 371 -0.27 -22.76 -9.23
N ARG A 372 -1.17 -21.80 -9.46
CA ARG A 372 -1.03 -20.39 -9.07
C ARG A 372 -2.34 -19.85 -8.56
N LEU A 373 -2.26 -18.98 -7.57
CA LEU A 373 -3.41 -18.37 -6.91
C LEU A 373 -3.05 -16.96 -6.46
N ILE A 374 -3.90 -15.99 -6.74
CA ILE A 374 -3.78 -14.63 -6.19
C ILE A 374 -5.16 -14.03 -5.94
N PHE A 375 -5.24 -13.11 -5.00
CA PHE A 375 -6.33 -12.15 -4.95
C PHE A 375 -6.08 -11.03 -5.96
N THR A 376 -7.13 -10.47 -6.53
CA THR A 376 -7.02 -9.21 -7.28
C THR A 376 -6.57 -8.09 -6.36
N ASN A 377 -5.90 -7.06 -6.89
CA ASN A 377 -5.43 -5.93 -6.09
C ASN A 377 -6.56 -5.17 -5.39
N SER A 378 -7.76 -5.20 -5.98
CA SER A 378 -9.00 -4.69 -5.39
C SER A 378 -9.53 -5.51 -4.22
N GLY A 379 -9.07 -6.76 -4.05
CA GLY A 379 -9.51 -7.67 -3.00
C GLY A 379 -10.94 -8.21 -3.16
N ASN A 380 -11.57 -8.04 -4.33
CA ASN A 380 -12.94 -8.48 -4.57
C ASN A 380 -13.06 -9.77 -5.38
N ALA A 381 -11.93 -10.32 -5.80
CA ALA A 381 -11.90 -11.55 -6.58
C ALA A 381 -10.63 -12.36 -6.32
N ILE A 382 -10.69 -13.64 -6.65
CA ILE A 382 -9.57 -14.58 -6.65
C ILE A 382 -9.38 -15.10 -8.07
N LEU A 383 -8.16 -15.07 -8.55
CA LEU A 383 -7.73 -15.66 -9.80
C LEU A 383 -6.83 -16.87 -9.53
N ALA A 384 -7.16 -17.99 -10.12
CA ALA A 384 -6.35 -19.20 -10.07
C ALA A 384 -5.97 -19.68 -11.48
N LEU A 385 -4.81 -20.32 -11.60
CA LEU A 385 -4.36 -21.02 -12.79
C LEU A 385 -4.12 -22.49 -12.43
N ALA A 386 -4.86 -23.36 -13.09
CA ALA A 386 -4.74 -24.79 -12.93
C ALA A 386 -3.63 -25.37 -13.84
N SER A 387 -3.13 -26.56 -13.51
CA SER A 387 -2.06 -27.21 -14.28
C SER A 387 -2.48 -27.61 -15.70
N ASN A 388 -3.78 -27.70 -15.98
CA ASN A 388 -4.33 -27.89 -17.32
C ASN A 388 -4.51 -26.58 -18.11
N ALA A 389 -3.80 -25.52 -17.74
CA ALA A 389 -3.78 -24.21 -18.39
C ALA A 389 -5.09 -23.40 -18.33
N ILE A 390 -6.08 -23.83 -17.55
CA ILE A 390 -7.35 -23.13 -17.38
C ILE A 390 -7.25 -22.15 -16.22
N HIS A 391 -7.74 -20.93 -16.44
CA HIS A 391 -7.89 -19.93 -15.37
C HIS A 391 -9.30 -19.95 -14.81
N LEU A 392 -9.42 -19.78 -13.50
CA LEU A 392 -10.66 -19.66 -12.75
C LEU A 392 -10.69 -18.29 -12.09
N LEU A 393 -11.81 -17.58 -12.19
CA LEU A 393 -11.99 -16.26 -11.58
C LEU A 393 -13.27 -16.27 -10.74
N TRP A 394 -13.15 -16.18 -9.43
CA TRP A 394 -14.28 -16.01 -8.51
C TRP A 394 -14.39 -14.55 -8.12
N LYS A 395 -15.62 -14.01 -8.23
CA LYS A 395 -15.93 -12.62 -7.86
C LYS A 395 -16.96 -12.57 -6.74
N TRP A 396 -16.68 -11.78 -5.74
CA TRP A 396 -17.64 -11.40 -4.71
C TRP A 396 -18.40 -10.16 -5.14
N GLN A 397 -19.70 -10.20 -4.95
CA GLN A 397 -20.59 -9.08 -5.23
C GLN A 397 -20.99 -8.41 -3.92
N ARG A 398 -21.32 -7.14 -4.00
CA ARG A 398 -21.89 -6.39 -2.88
C ARG A 398 -23.28 -6.95 -2.58
N SER A 399 -23.55 -7.21 -1.32
CA SER A 399 -24.83 -7.68 -0.80
C SER A 399 -25.01 -7.20 0.64
N ASP A 400 -26.19 -7.37 1.20
CA ASP A 400 -26.49 -7.03 2.61
C ASP A 400 -25.54 -7.74 3.60
N ARG A 401 -25.06 -8.93 3.23
CA ARG A 401 -24.10 -9.72 4.03
C ARG A 401 -22.62 -9.42 3.68
N ASN A 402 -22.36 -8.74 2.58
CA ASN A 402 -21.04 -8.35 2.10
C ASN A 402 -21.09 -6.96 1.50
N SER A 403 -21.24 -5.96 2.33
CA SER A 403 -21.39 -4.56 1.92
C SER A 403 -20.21 -4.01 1.14
N ASN A 404 -19.01 -4.53 1.39
CA ASN A 404 -17.77 -4.10 0.75
C ASN A 404 -17.53 -4.79 -0.61
N GLY A 405 -18.20 -5.94 -0.86
CA GLY A 405 -17.97 -6.76 -2.04
C GLY A 405 -16.57 -7.36 -2.10
N LYS A 406 -15.84 -7.43 -0.97
CA LYS A 406 -14.53 -8.06 -0.88
C LYS A 406 -14.63 -9.57 -0.78
N ALA A 407 -13.59 -10.26 -1.16
CA ALA A 407 -13.45 -11.68 -0.95
C ALA A 407 -13.53 -11.99 0.55
N THR A 408 -14.26 -13.03 0.93
CA THR A 408 -14.49 -13.43 2.33
C THR A 408 -14.92 -14.90 2.40
N ALA A 409 -14.60 -15.57 3.49
CA ALA A 409 -15.10 -16.92 3.75
C ALA A 409 -16.57 -16.94 4.23
N SER A 410 -17.16 -15.78 4.53
CA SER A 410 -18.51 -15.64 5.05
C SER A 410 -19.61 -15.69 3.98
N VAL A 411 -19.27 -15.36 2.73
CA VAL A 411 -20.18 -15.29 1.59
C VAL A 411 -19.59 -16.02 0.39
N SER A 412 -20.36 -16.91 -0.22
CA SER A 412 -19.91 -17.62 -1.43
C SER A 412 -19.82 -16.69 -2.63
N PRO A 413 -18.69 -16.69 -3.37
CA PRO A 413 -18.56 -15.93 -4.60
C PRO A 413 -19.25 -16.62 -5.77
N GLN A 414 -19.31 -15.91 -6.89
CA GLN A 414 -19.68 -16.48 -8.17
C GLN A 414 -18.42 -16.82 -8.98
N LEU A 415 -18.39 -18.02 -9.55
CA LEU A 415 -17.43 -18.32 -10.60
C LEU A 415 -17.83 -17.48 -11.83
N TRP A 416 -17.00 -16.50 -12.15
CA TRP A 416 -17.32 -15.51 -13.18
C TRP A 416 -16.85 -15.96 -14.54
N GLN A 417 -17.73 -15.85 -15.53
CA GLN A 417 -17.46 -16.03 -16.94
C GLN A 417 -18.08 -14.89 -17.73
N PRO A 418 -17.44 -14.40 -18.79
CA PRO A 418 -18.06 -13.44 -19.69
C PRO A 418 -19.26 -14.08 -20.41
N SER A 419 -20.24 -13.26 -20.79
CA SER A 419 -21.46 -13.70 -21.51
C SER A 419 -21.18 -14.41 -22.81
N SER A 420 -19.98 -14.23 -23.38
CA SER A 420 -19.51 -14.94 -24.59
C SER A 420 -19.20 -16.43 -24.35
N GLY A 421 -19.13 -16.89 -23.09
CA GLY A 421 -18.71 -18.24 -22.75
C GLY A 421 -17.24 -18.56 -22.97
N ILE A 422 -16.42 -17.57 -23.34
CA ILE A 422 -14.98 -17.74 -23.57
C ILE A 422 -14.32 -18.13 -22.26
N LEU A 423 -13.48 -19.17 -22.29
CA LEU A 423 -12.60 -19.56 -21.21
C LEU A 423 -11.23 -18.89 -21.40
N MET A 424 -10.64 -18.44 -20.30
CA MET A 424 -9.26 -17.96 -20.31
C MET A 424 -8.31 -19.16 -20.18
N THR A 425 -7.70 -19.56 -21.28
CA THR A 425 -6.82 -20.73 -21.36
C THR A 425 -5.50 -20.36 -22.03
N ASN A 426 -4.40 -20.88 -21.51
CA ASN A 426 -3.09 -20.76 -22.16
C ASN A 426 -2.93 -21.83 -23.22
N ASP A 427 -2.09 -21.55 -24.23
CA ASP A 427 -1.54 -22.57 -25.10
C ASP A 427 -0.66 -23.51 -24.26
N VAL A 428 -0.80 -24.81 -24.49
CA VAL A 428 0.04 -25.83 -23.86
C VAL A 428 1.16 -26.17 -24.84
N ALA A 429 2.38 -26.32 -24.32
CA ALA A 429 3.50 -26.76 -25.18
C ALA A 429 3.24 -28.16 -25.76
N ASP A 430 3.58 -28.36 -27.03
CA ASP A 430 3.43 -29.64 -27.73
C ASP A 430 4.32 -30.76 -27.15
N THR A 431 5.28 -30.40 -26.30
CA THR A 431 6.27 -31.31 -25.71
C THR A 431 6.12 -31.41 -24.21
N ASN A 432 5.35 -32.35 -23.71
CA ASN A 432 5.21 -32.70 -22.30
C ASN A 432 4.45 -31.66 -21.45
N PRO A 433 3.11 -31.68 -21.44
CA PRO A 433 2.30 -30.79 -20.56
C PRO A 433 2.58 -30.98 -19.08
N GLU A 434 3.10 -32.13 -18.64
CA GLU A 434 3.40 -32.44 -17.23
C GLU A 434 4.66 -31.73 -16.72
N GLU A 435 5.57 -31.32 -17.62
CA GLU A 435 6.78 -30.57 -17.26
C GLU A 435 6.58 -29.04 -17.31
N ALA A 436 5.47 -28.60 -17.88
CA ALA A 436 5.16 -27.17 -17.96
C ALA A 436 4.99 -26.57 -16.59
N VAL A 437 5.60 -25.39 -16.35
CA VAL A 437 5.45 -24.62 -15.12
C VAL A 437 4.44 -23.50 -15.40
N PRO A 438 3.17 -23.64 -14.95
CA PRO A 438 2.20 -22.58 -15.11
C PRO A 438 2.63 -21.34 -14.32
N CYS A 439 2.55 -20.17 -14.93
CA CYS A 439 2.86 -18.89 -14.31
C CYS A 439 1.94 -17.80 -14.82
N PHE A 440 1.66 -16.84 -13.96
CA PHE A 440 0.94 -15.62 -14.34
C PHE A 440 1.36 -14.43 -13.48
N ALA A 441 1.06 -13.23 -13.98
CA ALA A 441 1.15 -11.98 -13.26
C ALA A 441 -0.05 -11.11 -13.60
N LEU A 442 -0.61 -10.45 -12.59
CA LEU A 442 -1.75 -9.55 -12.71
C LEU A 442 -1.26 -8.10 -12.79
N SER A 443 -1.82 -7.32 -13.70
CA SER A 443 -1.55 -5.89 -13.78
C SER A 443 -2.07 -5.15 -12.54
N LYS A 444 -1.41 -4.05 -12.17
CA LYS A 444 -1.72 -3.27 -10.97
C LYS A 444 -3.19 -2.78 -10.87
N ASN A 445 -3.85 -2.59 -12.01
CA ASN A 445 -5.23 -2.14 -12.11
C ASN A 445 -6.25 -3.27 -12.28
N ASP A 446 -5.86 -4.54 -12.11
CA ASP A 446 -6.68 -5.74 -12.28
C ASP A 446 -7.30 -5.91 -13.68
N SER A 447 -6.84 -5.15 -14.69
CA SER A 447 -7.44 -5.16 -16.02
C SER A 447 -6.90 -6.25 -16.92
N TYR A 448 -5.64 -6.63 -16.72
CA TYR A 448 -4.93 -7.59 -17.57
C TYR A 448 -4.20 -8.64 -16.74
N VAL A 449 -4.19 -9.86 -17.23
CA VAL A 449 -3.33 -10.92 -16.73
C VAL A 449 -2.42 -11.41 -17.84
N MET A 450 -1.16 -11.54 -17.52
CA MET A 450 -0.17 -12.17 -18.38
C MET A 450 0.09 -13.57 -17.88
N SER A 451 0.04 -14.56 -18.74
CA SER A 451 0.07 -15.94 -18.33
C SER A 451 0.71 -16.86 -19.37
N ALA A 452 1.32 -17.93 -18.91
CA ALA A 452 1.87 -19.00 -19.72
C ALA A 452 1.75 -20.36 -19.00
N SER A 453 1.68 -21.44 -19.79
CA SER A 453 1.70 -22.82 -19.31
C SER A 453 2.58 -23.67 -20.24
N GLY A 454 3.87 -23.30 -20.33
CA GLY A 454 4.87 -23.93 -21.20
C GLY A 454 4.81 -23.51 -22.68
N GLY A 455 3.68 -22.93 -23.13
CA GLY A 455 3.50 -22.39 -24.48
C GLY A 455 3.87 -20.89 -24.56
N LYS A 456 3.27 -20.22 -25.53
CA LYS A 456 3.42 -18.76 -25.69
C LYS A 456 2.92 -18.02 -24.46
N ILE A 457 3.51 -16.89 -24.18
CA ILE A 457 3.00 -15.96 -23.17
C ILE A 457 1.81 -15.22 -23.77
N SER A 458 0.67 -15.23 -23.08
CA SER A 458 -0.56 -14.56 -23.51
C SER A 458 -0.91 -13.44 -22.55
N LEU A 459 -1.32 -12.30 -23.09
CA LEU A 459 -1.93 -11.18 -22.35
C LEU A 459 -3.44 -11.28 -22.51
N PHE A 460 -4.16 -11.49 -21.42
CA PHE A 460 -5.62 -11.59 -21.38
C PHE A 460 -6.24 -10.34 -20.78
N ASN A 461 -7.40 -9.97 -21.31
CA ASN A 461 -8.27 -8.99 -20.69
C ASN A 461 -9.16 -9.67 -19.64
N MET A 462 -9.10 -9.23 -18.40
CA MET A 462 -9.80 -9.82 -17.24
C MET A 462 -11.33 -9.68 -17.29
N MET A 463 -11.86 -8.79 -18.13
CA MET A 463 -13.32 -8.60 -18.29
C MET A 463 -13.91 -9.47 -19.40
N THR A 464 -13.17 -9.68 -20.46
CA THR A 464 -13.67 -10.39 -21.64
C THR A 464 -13.08 -11.77 -21.83
N PHE A 465 -12.03 -12.10 -21.10
CA PHE A 465 -11.19 -13.30 -21.24
C PHE A 465 -10.54 -13.46 -22.62
N LYS A 466 -10.64 -12.45 -23.47
CA LYS A 466 -9.99 -12.45 -24.78
C LYS A 466 -8.49 -12.28 -24.63
N THR A 467 -7.75 -13.04 -25.43
CA THR A 467 -6.33 -12.82 -25.65
C THR A 467 -6.14 -11.53 -26.44
N MET A 468 -5.37 -10.61 -25.88
CA MET A 468 -5.06 -9.30 -26.48
C MET A 468 -3.79 -9.39 -27.35
N ALA A 469 -2.80 -10.13 -26.87
CA ALA A 469 -1.53 -10.35 -27.54
C ALA A 469 -0.92 -11.67 -27.07
N THR A 470 -0.10 -12.28 -27.92
CA THR A 470 0.77 -13.42 -27.59
C THR A 470 2.18 -13.13 -28.02
N PHE A 471 3.15 -13.53 -27.25
CA PHE A 471 4.57 -13.24 -27.51
C PHE A 471 5.48 -14.31 -26.88
N MET A 472 6.76 -14.24 -27.19
CA MET A 472 7.80 -15.13 -26.66
C MET A 472 7.47 -16.62 -26.84
N PRO A 473 7.46 -17.15 -28.08
CA PRO A 473 7.26 -18.57 -28.29
C PRO A 473 8.42 -19.39 -27.72
N PRO A 474 8.13 -20.54 -27.04
CA PRO A 474 9.17 -21.43 -26.55
C PRO A 474 9.95 -22.08 -27.69
N PRO A 475 11.15 -22.68 -27.46
CA PRO A 475 11.94 -22.59 -26.24
C PRO A 475 12.78 -21.30 -26.13
N PRO A 476 13.18 -20.87 -24.93
CA PRO A 476 12.87 -21.46 -23.62
C PRO A 476 11.47 -21.10 -23.11
N ALA A 477 10.87 -21.96 -22.29
CA ALA A 477 9.57 -21.70 -21.69
C ALA A 477 9.67 -20.70 -20.53
N ALA A 478 8.63 -19.87 -20.36
CA ALA A 478 8.48 -19.02 -19.18
C ALA A 478 8.10 -19.84 -17.96
N THR A 479 8.73 -19.56 -16.83
CA THR A 479 8.50 -20.23 -15.54
C THR A 479 7.99 -19.31 -14.45
N PHE A 480 8.25 -18.01 -14.56
CA PHE A 480 7.77 -16.99 -13.64
C PHE A 480 7.58 -15.65 -14.35
N LEU A 481 6.56 -14.88 -13.92
CA LEU A 481 6.23 -13.59 -14.49
C LEU A 481 6.08 -12.56 -13.36
N ALA A 482 6.60 -11.35 -13.54
CA ALA A 482 6.42 -10.25 -12.63
C ALA A 482 6.36 -8.92 -13.39
N PHE A 483 5.29 -8.13 -13.15
CA PHE A 483 5.21 -6.76 -13.66
C PHE A 483 6.16 -5.84 -12.90
N HIS A 484 6.77 -4.91 -13.62
CA HIS A 484 7.51 -3.83 -12.98
C HIS A 484 6.54 -2.95 -12.16
N PRO A 485 6.85 -2.61 -10.90
CA PRO A 485 5.89 -1.95 -10.00
C PRO A 485 5.48 -0.54 -10.41
N GLN A 486 6.29 0.13 -11.24
CA GLN A 486 6.06 1.51 -11.69
C GLN A 486 5.71 1.61 -13.17
N ASP A 487 6.03 0.61 -14.00
CA ASP A 487 5.76 0.61 -15.43
C ASP A 487 5.12 -0.71 -15.87
N ASN A 488 3.82 -0.69 -16.12
CA ASN A 488 3.06 -1.86 -16.58
C ASN A 488 3.49 -2.37 -17.98
N ASN A 489 4.31 -1.61 -18.72
CA ASN A 489 4.84 -2.06 -20.00
C ASN A 489 6.10 -2.93 -19.84
N ILE A 490 6.72 -2.91 -18.68
CA ILE A 490 7.93 -3.67 -18.39
C ILE A 490 7.59 -4.90 -17.55
N ILE A 491 8.08 -6.04 -17.97
CA ILE A 491 7.88 -7.32 -17.32
C ILE A 491 9.21 -8.04 -17.20
N ALA A 492 9.44 -8.64 -16.04
CA ALA A 492 10.50 -9.61 -15.86
C ALA A 492 9.92 -11.01 -16.08
N ILE A 493 10.53 -11.76 -16.98
CA ILE A 493 10.15 -13.12 -17.38
C ILE A 493 11.26 -14.06 -16.96
N GLY A 494 11.01 -14.90 -15.95
CA GLY A 494 11.89 -16.01 -15.59
C GLY A 494 11.72 -17.15 -16.57
N MET A 495 12.83 -17.71 -17.01
CA MET A 495 12.86 -18.72 -18.06
C MET A 495 13.38 -20.07 -17.53
N ASP A 496 13.05 -21.14 -18.23
CA ASP A 496 13.49 -22.50 -17.93
C ASP A 496 15.00 -22.70 -18.21
N ASP A 497 15.57 -21.92 -19.13
CA ASP A 497 17.01 -21.90 -19.43
C ASP A 497 17.88 -21.15 -18.41
N SER A 498 17.35 -20.88 -17.23
CA SER A 498 18.02 -20.11 -16.15
C SER A 498 18.20 -18.62 -16.41
N THR A 499 17.70 -18.07 -17.49
CA THR A 499 17.80 -16.64 -17.80
C THR A 499 16.56 -15.88 -17.34
N ILE A 500 16.70 -14.55 -17.18
CA ILE A 500 15.58 -13.66 -16.96
C ILE A 500 15.57 -12.67 -18.12
N GLN A 501 14.43 -12.50 -18.74
CA GLN A 501 14.26 -11.53 -19.82
C GLN A 501 13.45 -10.35 -19.31
N ILE A 502 13.98 -9.15 -19.50
CA ILE A 502 13.25 -7.90 -19.24
C ILE A 502 12.63 -7.48 -20.57
N TYR A 503 11.31 -7.57 -20.61
CA TYR A 503 10.52 -7.43 -21.82
C TYR A 503 9.65 -6.17 -21.76
N ASN A 504 9.58 -5.45 -22.87
CA ASN A 504 8.68 -4.32 -23.04
C ASN A 504 7.50 -4.72 -23.92
N VAL A 505 6.32 -4.86 -23.33
CA VAL A 505 5.09 -5.29 -24.00
C VAL A 505 4.62 -4.30 -25.08
N ARG A 506 4.91 -3.01 -24.88
CA ARG A 506 4.43 -1.95 -25.78
C ARG A 506 5.16 -1.95 -27.13
N VAL A 507 6.44 -2.23 -27.10
CA VAL A 507 7.29 -2.25 -28.33
C VAL A 507 7.62 -3.66 -28.80
N ASP A 508 7.14 -4.68 -28.07
CA ASP A 508 7.32 -6.12 -28.39
C ASP A 508 8.81 -6.52 -28.48
N GLU A 509 9.63 -6.05 -27.52
CA GLU A 509 11.08 -6.26 -27.53
C GLU A 509 11.64 -6.69 -26.18
N VAL A 510 12.66 -7.55 -26.21
CA VAL A 510 13.51 -7.87 -25.07
C VAL A 510 14.48 -6.72 -24.81
N LYS A 511 14.31 -6.02 -23.71
CA LYS A 511 15.18 -4.89 -23.30
C LYS A 511 16.53 -5.35 -22.78
N SER A 512 16.55 -6.44 -22.02
CA SER A 512 17.75 -6.97 -21.39
C SER A 512 17.59 -8.46 -21.11
N LYS A 513 18.69 -9.21 -21.20
CA LYS A 513 18.76 -10.61 -20.82
C LYS A 513 19.73 -10.75 -19.65
N LEU A 514 19.23 -11.23 -18.49
CA LEU A 514 20.00 -11.36 -17.25
C LEU A 514 20.46 -12.82 -17.10
N ILE A 515 21.75 -13.00 -16.88
CA ILE A 515 22.40 -14.31 -16.75
C ILE A 515 23.06 -14.40 -15.36
N GLY A 516 22.69 -15.39 -14.57
CA GLY A 516 23.24 -15.50 -13.21
C GLY A 516 22.84 -16.74 -12.44
N HIS A 517 21.77 -17.40 -12.82
CA HIS A 517 21.33 -18.69 -12.30
C HIS A 517 21.87 -19.86 -13.14
N SER A 518 21.90 -21.06 -12.55
CA SER A 518 22.33 -22.29 -13.24
C SER A 518 21.18 -23.26 -13.52
N LYS A 519 20.00 -22.98 -12.96
CA LYS A 519 18.76 -23.74 -13.20
C LYS A 519 17.62 -22.78 -13.42
N ARG A 520 16.43 -23.29 -13.80
CA ARG A 520 15.22 -22.50 -14.07
C ARG A 520 14.92 -21.50 -12.97
N ILE A 521 14.35 -20.37 -13.37
CA ILE A 521 13.91 -19.33 -12.44
C ILE A 521 12.62 -19.78 -11.75
N THR A 522 12.55 -19.62 -10.42
CA THR A 522 11.40 -20.05 -9.61
C THR A 522 10.72 -18.91 -8.87
N GLY A 523 11.33 -17.73 -8.82
CA GLY A 523 10.74 -16.55 -8.19
C GLY A 523 11.36 -15.25 -8.68
N LEU A 524 10.54 -14.20 -8.77
CA LEU A 524 10.92 -12.84 -9.11
C LEU A 524 10.16 -11.87 -8.21
N ALA A 525 10.85 -10.95 -7.58
CA ALA A 525 10.25 -9.93 -6.74
C ALA A 525 10.93 -8.57 -6.93
N PHE A 526 10.15 -7.54 -7.20
CA PHE A 526 10.63 -6.17 -7.34
C PHE A 526 10.56 -5.42 -6.00
N SER A 527 11.57 -4.60 -5.73
CA SER A 527 11.52 -3.54 -4.73
C SER A 527 11.68 -2.19 -5.42
N HIS A 528 10.65 -1.36 -5.30
CA HIS A 528 10.71 0.01 -5.80
C HIS A 528 11.48 0.95 -4.87
N ALA A 529 11.56 0.64 -3.58
CA ALA A 529 12.32 1.44 -2.62
C ALA A 529 13.84 1.29 -2.79
N LEU A 530 14.28 0.08 -3.18
CA LEU A 530 15.70 -0.20 -3.41
C LEU A 530 16.10 -0.14 -4.89
N ASN A 531 15.16 0.05 -5.81
CA ASN A 531 15.37 -0.04 -7.26
C ASN A 531 16.05 -1.36 -7.68
N VAL A 532 15.56 -2.48 -7.15
CA VAL A 532 16.12 -3.80 -7.46
C VAL A 532 15.04 -4.81 -7.83
N LEU A 533 15.46 -5.79 -8.63
CA LEU A 533 14.79 -7.06 -8.82
C LEU A 533 15.56 -8.13 -8.06
N VAL A 534 14.88 -8.93 -7.26
CA VAL A 534 15.44 -10.14 -6.66
C VAL A 534 14.88 -11.35 -7.40
N SER A 535 15.77 -12.24 -7.83
CA SER A 535 15.41 -13.51 -8.45
C SER A 535 15.86 -14.69 -7.60
N SER A 536 15.12 -15.78 -7.70
CA SER A 536 15.48 -17.08 -7.14
C SER A 536 15.36 -18.18 -8.19
N GLY A 537 16.16 -19.19 -8.06
CA GLY A 537 16.18 -20.33 -8.99
C GLY A 537 16.06 -21.68 -8.29
N ALA A 538 15.81 -22.75 -9.07
CA ALA A 538 15.86 -24.14 -8.63
C ALA A 538 17.29 -24.59 -8.24
N ASP A 539 18.28 -23.73 -8.42
CA ASP A 539 19.66 -23.86 -7.94
C ASP A 539 19.84 -23.43 -6.48
N SER A 540 18.76 -23.08 -5.78
CA SER A 540 18.76 -22.52 -4.44
C SER A 540 19.61 -21.25 -4.30
N GLN A 541 19.73 -20.50 -5.38
CA GLN A 541 20.49 -19.24 -5.44
C GLN A 541 19.54 -18.05 -5.45
N LEU A 542 19.95 -16.96 -4.79
CA LEU A 542 19.34 -15.64 -4.83
C LEU A 542 20.26 -14.71 -5.60
N CYS A 543 19.72 -13.94 -6.52
CA CYS A 543 20.43 -12.87 -7.23
C CYS A 543 19.70 -11.54 -7.08
N VAL A 544 20.43 -10.46 -6.86
CA VAL A 544 19.94 -9.09 -6.79
C VAL A 544 20.44 -8.32 -8.02
N TRP A 545 19.52 -7.70 -8.74
CA TRP A 545 19.75 -6.96 -9.97
C TRP A 545 19.31 -5.51 -9.79
N ASN A 546 20.12 -4.57 -10.28
CA ASN A 546 19.69 -3.17 -10.34
C ASN A 546 18.68 -2.98 -11.47
N THR A 547 17.57 -2.28 -11.23
CA THR A 547 16.56 -2.02 -12.27
C THR A 547 16.91 -0.87 -13.23
N ASP A 548 17.87 -0.01 -12.89
CA ASP A 548 18.31 1.08 -13.77
C ASP A 548 19.18 0.56 -14.94
N GLY A 549 20.15 -0.32 -14.64
CA GLY A 549 21.08 -0.87 -15.63
C GLY A 549 20.91 -2.37 -15.89
N TRP A 550 20.08 -3.06 -15.11
CA TRP A 550 19.88 -4.51 -15.13
C TRP A 550 21.16 -5.31 -14.86
N GLU A 551 22.06 -4.74 -14.08
CA GLU A 551 23.31 -5.37 -13.69
C GLU A 551 23.16 -6.19 -12.41
N LYS A 552 23.86 -7.33 -12.36
CA LYS A 552 23.88 -8.19 -11.19
C LYS A 552 24.72 -7.54 -10.09
N GLN A 553 24.10 -7.19 -8.99
CA GLN A 553 24.75 -6.59 -7.82
C GLN A 553 25.31 -7.62 -6.85
N LYS A 554 24.48 -8.61 -6.50
CA LYS A 554 24.80 -9.60 -5.47
C LYS A 554 24.24 -10.96 -5.81
N THR A 555 24.87 -11.99 -5.23
CA THR A 555 24.40 -13.35 -5.32
C THR A 555 24.69 -14.11 -4.02
N LYS A 556 23.78 -15.01 -3.63
CA LYS A 556 23.95 -15.87 -2.45
C LYS A 556 23.21 -17.19 -2.61
N PHE A 557 23.85 -18.27 -2.20
CA PHE A 557 23.18 -19.58 -2.09
C PHE A 557 22.48 -19.71 -0.74
N LEU A 558 21.32 -20.34 -0.73
CA LEU A 558 20.65 -20.71 0.50
C LEU A 558 21.50 -21.72 1.28
N GLN A 559 21.60 -21.50 2.58
CA GLN A 559 22.17 -22.49 3.48
C GLN A 559 21.08 -23.51 3.81
N ILE A 560 21.12 -24.66 3.16
CA ILE A 560 20.20 -25.76 3.44
C ILE A 560 20.59 -26.42 4.76
N PRO A 561 19.64 -26.71 5.67
CA PRO A 561 19.93 -27.33 6.94
C PRO A 561 20.63 -28.68 6.77
N VAL A 562 21.60 -28.95 7.64
CA VAL A 562 22.38 -30.20 7.62
C VAL A 562 21.47 -31.40 7.83
N GLY A 563 21.61 -32.43 6.98
CA GLY A 563 20.82 -33.66 7.06
C GLY A 563 19.53 -33.68 6.25
N ILE A 564 19.18 -32.57 5.59
CA ILE A 564 18.02 -32.47 4.70
C ILE A 564 18.51 -32.42 3.25
N THR A 565 18.11 -33.38 2.44
CA THR A 565 18.34 -33.36 0.97
C THR A 565 17.11 -32.78 0.29
N PRO A 566 17.24 -31.65 -0.45
CA PRO A 566 16.12 -31.10 -1.21
C PRO A 566 15.66 -32.08 -2.30
N THR A 567 14.38 -32.04 -2.63
CA THR A 567 13.84 -32.82 -3.74
C THR A 567 14.41 -32.30 -5.08
N ALA A 568 14.40 -33.14 -6.10
CA ALA A 568 14.89 -32.76 -7.43
C ALA A 568 14.05 -31.61 -8.06
N GLN A 569 12.81 -31.43 -7.60
CA GLN A 569 11.88 -30.38 -8.04
C GLN A 569 11.75 -29.22 -7.06
N SER A 570 12.68 -29.12 -6.11
CA SER A 570 12.65 -28.04 -5.10
C SER A 570 12.64 -26.66 -5.75
N GLU A 571 11.73 -25.82 -5.30
CA GLU A 571 11.60 -24.44 -5.74
C GLU A 571 11.96 -23.47 -4.60
N THR A 572 12.73 -22.46 -4.94
CA THR A 572 12.99 -21.33 -4.06
C THR A 572 12.13 -20.16 -4.52
N ARG A 573 11.36 -19.56 -3.62
CA ARG A 573 10.50 -18.40 -3.91
C ARG A 573 10.87 -17.22 -3.04
N VAL A 574 10.60 -16.02 -3.55
CA VAL A 574 10.96 -14.76 -2.91
C VAL A 574 9.77 -13.80 -2.91
N GLN A 575 9.60 -13.06 -1.81
CA GLN A 575 8.60 -12.03 -1.68
C GLN A 575 9.12 -10.91 -0.78
N PHE A 576 8.96 -9.65 -1.21
CA PHE A 576 9.28 -8.51 -0.35
C PHE A 576 8.25 -8.32 0.76
N HIS A 577 8.74 -7.99 1.91
CA HIS A 577 7.97 -7.40 3.00
C HIS A 577 7.44 -6.01 2.58
N GLN A 578 6.40 -5.51 3.23
CA GLN A 578 5.80 -4.20 2.91
C GLN A 578 6.81 -3.04 2.97
N ASP A 579 7.85 -3.13 3.80
CA ASP A 579 8.92 -2.13 3.87
C ASP A 579 9.83 -2.10 2.64
N GLN A 580 9.69 -3.04 1.72
CA GLN A 580 10.48 -3.15 0.49
C GLN A 580 11.99 -3.38 0.70
N ILE A 581 12.42 -3.68 1.94
CA ILE A 581 13.82 -3.91 2.32
C ILE A 581 14.03 -5.36 2.72
N ARG A 582 13.11 -5.91 3.52
CA ARG A 582 13.16 -7.30 3.99
C ARG A 582 12.53 -8.24 2.96
N LEU A 583 13.13 -9.40 2.81
CA LEU A 583 12.74 -10.41 1.84
C LEU A 583 12.41 -11.72 2.56
N LEU A 584 11.23 -12.27 2.31
CA LEU A 584 10.89 -13.64 2.65
C LEU A 584 11.41 -14.58 1.57
N VAL A 585 12.17 -15.56 1.97
CA VAL A 585 12.65 -16.65 1.12
C VAL A 585 11.98 -17.93 1.56
N VAL A 586 11.29 -18.59 0.66
CA VAL A 586 10.53 -19.80 0.89
C VAL A 586 11.19 -20.94 0.14
N HIS A 587 11.55 -21.98 0.86
CA HIS A 587 12.08 -23.24 0.32
C HIS A 587 11.39 -24.41 1.02
N GLU A 588 11.30 -25.57 0.42
CA GLU A 588 10.64 -26.74 1.02
C GLU A 588 11.23 -27.10 2.41
N THR A 589 12.50 -26.77 2.64
CA THR A 589 13.25 -27.08 3.88
C THR A 589 13.24 -25.96 4.89
N GLN A 590 12.79 -24.74 4.54
CA GLN A 590 12.93 -23.58 5.44
C GLN A 590 12.12 -22.35 5.00
N LEU A 591 11.75 -21.54 5.98
CA LEU A 591 11.39 -20.14 5.81
C LEU A 591 12.54 -19.27 6.31
N ALA A 592 12.94 -18.26 5.56
CA ALA A 592 14.02 -17.38 5.96
C ALA A 592 13.73 -15.92 5.62
N LEU A 593 14.16 -15.01 6.49
CA LEU A 593 14.08 -13.58 6.28
C LEU A 593 15.48 -13.03 6.02
N TYR A 594 15.60 -12.31 4.93
CA TYR A 594 16.84 -11.67 4.49
C TYR A 594 16.73 -10.15 4.51
N GLU A 595 17.80 -9.49 4.83
CA GLU A 595 17.99 -8.06 4.52
C GLU A 595 18.56 -7.95 3.10
N THR A 596 17.81 -7.36 2.18
CA THR A 596 18.16 -7.35 0.75
C THR A 596 19.42 -6.54 0.47
N THR A 597 19.67 -5.44 1.20
CA THR A 597 20.83 -4.57 1.00
C THR A 597 22.16 -5.30 1.22
N LYS A 598 22.21 -6.23 2.15
CA LYS A 598 23.39 -7.06 2.45
C LYS A 598 23.27 -8.48 1.90
N LEU A 599 22.05 -8.90 1.57
CA LEU A 599 21.67 -10.27 1.23
C LEU A 599 22.04 -11.24 2.36
N GLU A 600 21.82 -10.83 3.62
CA GLU A 600 22.10 -11.59 4.83
C GLU A 600 20.82 -12.15 5.44
N CYS A 601 20.85 -13.43 5.82
CA CYS A 601 19.77 -14.06 6.57
C CYS A 601 19.87 -13.65 8.04
N PHE A 602 18.85 -12.94 8.54
CA PHE A 602 18.79 -12.55 9.95
C PHE A 602 17.83 -13.40 10.77
N LYS A 603 16.93 -14.15 10.11
CA LYS A 603 16.01 -15.07 10.77
C LYS A 603 15.71 -16.27 9.88
N GLN A 604 15.69 -17.46 10.47
CA GLN A 604 15.41 -18.72 9.79
C GLN A 604 14.52 -19.59 10.66
N TRP A 605 13.56 -20.26 10.04
CA TRP A 605 12.75 -21.31 10.65
C TRP A 605 12.88 -22.58 9.79
N VAL A 606 13.15 -23.69 10.43
CA VAL A 606 13.33 -25.01 9.80
C VAL A 606 12.25 -25.94 10.34
N PRO A 607 11.53 -26.68 9.47
CA PRO A 607 10.62 -27.72 9.90
C PRO A 607 11.33 -28.73 10.81
N ARG A 608 10.76 -28.99 11.98
CA ARG A 608 11.19 -30.07 12.88
C ARG A 608 10.47 -31.36 12.49
N GLU A 609 10.80 -32.49 13.09
CA GLU A 609 10.22 -33.81 12.79
C GLU A 609 8.68 -33.87 12.82
N SER A 610 8.02 -32.90 13.48
CA SER A 610 6.55 -32.78 13.52
C SER A 610 5.94 -32.01 12.36
N PHE A 611 6.73 -31.49 11.42
CA PHE A 611 6.28 -30.71 10.27
C PHE A 611 6.71 -31.37 8.96
N ALA A 612 5.77 -31.43 8.02
CA ALA A 612 6.07 -31.84 6.64
C ALA A 612 6.85 -30.75 5.87
N PRO A 613 7.39 -31.04 4.69
CA PRO A 613 7.97 -30.03 3.80
C PRO A 613 7.00 -28.88 3.48
N ILE A 614 7.55 -27.68 3.37
CA ILE A 614 6.78 -26.47 3.02
C ILE A 614 6.43 -26.55 1.52
N THR A 615 5.17 -26.33 1.18
CA THR A 615 4.71 -26.24 -0.22
C THR A 615 4.71 -24.79 -0.72
N HIS A 616 4.26 -23.85 0.09
CA HIS A 616 4.26 -22.42 -0.25
C HIS A 616 4.16 -21.57 1.01
N ALA A 617 4.58 -20.29 0.92
CA ALA A 617 4.31 -19.31 1.96
C ALA A 617 4.22 -17.89 1.40
N THR A 618 3.51 -17.00 2.11
CA THR A 618 3.31 -15.59 1.74
C THR A 618 3.14 -14.72 2.98
N PHE A 619 3.53 -13.44 2.88
CA PHE A 619 3.18 -12.44 3.90
C PHE A 619 1.69 -12.11 3.88
N SER A 620 1.12 -11.76 5.05
CA SER A 620 -0.12 -10.98 5.12
C SER A 620 0.07 -9.59 4.49
N CYS A 621 -1.01 -8.91 4.14
CA CYS A 621 -0.93 -7.59 3.49
C CYS A 621 -0.23 -6.51 4.33
N ASP A 622 -0.29 -6.61 5.67
CA ASP A 622 0.43 -5.75 6.62
C ASP A 622 1.83 -6.28 6.97
N SER A 623 2.21 -7.42 6.39
CA SER A 623 3.47 -8.13 6.65
C SER A 623 3.76 -8.46 8.12
N GLN A 624 2.72 -8.51 8.98
CA GLN A 624 2.88 -8.93 10.37
C GLN A 624 2.83 -10.45 10.54
N LEU A 625 2.20 -11.14 9.59
CA LEU A 625 2.07 -12.58 9.58
C LEU A 625 2.72 -13.19 8.33
N VAL A 626 3.10 -14.45 8.44
CA VAL A 626 3.44 -15.31 7.30
C VAL A 626 2.53 -16.53 7.34
N TYR A 627 1.80 -16.75 6.26
CA TYR A 627 1.00 -17.93 6.04
C TYR A 627 1.83 -18.96 5.30
N ALA A 628 1.93 -20.17 5.82
CA ALA A 628 2.66 -21.27 5.19
C ALA A 628 1.82 -22.52 5.12
N SER A 629 1.87 -23.20 4.00
CA SER A 629 1.23 -24.48 3.74
C SER A 629 2.25 -25.61 3.63
N PHE A 630 1.83 -26.82 3.98
CA PHE A 630 2.69 -27.99 4.10
C PHE A 630 2.14 -29.18 3.33
N LEU A 631 3.02 -30.12 2.99
CA LEU A 631 2.69 -31.30 2.22
C LEU A 631 1.72 -32.27 2.93
N ASP A 632 1.66 -32.22 4.26
CA ASP A 632 0.70 -32.99 5.10
C ASP A 632 -0.68 -32.33 5.20
N ALA A 633 -0.95 -31.37 4.35
CA ALA A 633 -2.17 -30.54 4.35
C ALA A 633 -2.35 -29.65 5.60
N THR A 634 -1.36 -29.49 6.44
CA THR A 634 -1.41 -28.48 7.51
C THR A 634 -1.13 -27.09 6.96
N ILE A 635 -1.69 -26.07 7.61
CA ILE A 635 -1.43 -24.65 7.34
C ILE A 635 -0.98 -24.01 8.65
N CYS A 636 0.10 -23.25 8.63
CA CYS A 636 0.58 -22.54 9.81
C CYS A 636 0.62 -21.04 9.58
N VAL A 637 0.25 -20.31 10.63
CA VAL A 637 0.36 -18.87 10.71
C VAL A 637 1.54 -18.53 11.62
N PHE A 638 2.52 -17.81 11.10
CA PHE A 638 3.72 -17.39 11.81
C PHE A 638 3.68 -15.88 12.08
N VAL A 639 4.30 -15.47 13.17
CA VAL A 639 4.63 -14.05 13.38
C VAL A 639 5.81 -13.70 12.49
N ALA A 640 5.65 -12.72 11.59
CA ALA A 640 6.67 -12.40 10.59
C ALA A 640 7.99 -11.93 11.21
N ALA A 641 7.96 -11.15 12.29
CA ALA A 641 9.16 -10.58 12.91
C ALA A 641 10.17 -11.63 13.40
N ASN A 642 9.73 -12.81 13.82
CA ASN A 642 10.58 -13.83 14.43
C ASN A 642 10.38 -15.23 13.87
N LEU A 643 9.51 -15.41 12.87
CA LEU A 643 9.11 -16.70 12.28
C LEU A 643 8.65 -17.73 13.33
N ARG A 644 8.03 -17.27 14.42
CA ARG A 644 7.47 -18.16 15.43
C ARG A 644 6.08 -18.61 14.98
N PRO A 645 5.78 -19.94 14.99
CA PRO A 645 4.44 -20.42 14.70
C PRO A 645 3.46 -19.97 15.81
N ARG A 646 2.36 -19.39 15.39
CA ARG A 646 1.30 -18.86 16.24
C ARG A 646 0.06 -19.75 16.26
N CYS A 647 -0.33 -20.23 15.08
CA CYS A 647 -1.52 -21.04 14.88
C CYS A 647 -1.23 -22.14 13.86
N ARG A 648 -1.74 -23.35 14.09
CA ARG A 648 -1.68 -24.48 13.17
C ARG A 648 -3.12 -24.93 12.86
N ILE A 649 -3.46 -24.96 11.58
CA ILE A 649 -4.75 -25.43 11.07
C ILE A 649 -4.53 -26.83 10.51
N ASN A 650 -5.17 -27.82 11.13
CA ASN A 650 -5.07 -29.21 10.73
C ASN A 650 -6.04 -29.51 9.57
N PRO A 651 -5.73 -30.53 8.72
CA PRO A 651 -6.59 -30.89 7.58
C PRO A 651 -8.05 -31.18 7.99
N SER A 652 -8.29 -31.74 9.16
CA SER A 652 -9.64 -32.02 9.68
C SER A 652 -10.52 -30.80 9.87
N ALA A 653 -9.92 -29.60 9.95
CA ALA A 653 -10.70 -28.36 10.07
C ALA A 653 -11.34 -27.91 8.75
N TYR A 654 -10.85 -28.37 7.58
CA TYR A 654 -11.31 -27.86 6.29
C TYR A 654 -11.48 -28.92 5.20
N LEU A 655 -10.88 -30.10 5.36
CA LEU A 655 -11.03 -31.22 4.40
C LEU A 655 -11.95 -32.30 4.97
N PRO A 656 -12.86 -32.86 4.15
CA PRO A 656 -13.65 -34.01 4.58
C PRO A 656 -12.75 -35.23 4.86
N ALA A 657 -13.11 -36.04 5.84
CA ALA A 657 -12.34 -37.22 6.28
C ALA A 657 -12.10 -38.24 5.16
N SER A 658 -12.99 -38.30 4.15
CA SER A 658 -12.89 -39.18 3.00
C SER A 658 -11.84 -38.76 1.96
N VAL A 659 -11.36 -37.53 2.02
CA VAL A 659 -10.50 -36.91 1.01
C VAL A 659 -9.09 -36.61 1.54
N SER A 660 -8.94 -36.59 2.85
CA SER A 660 -7.77 -36.03 3.54
C SER A 660 -6.44 -36.74 3.32
N SER A 661 -6.40 -37.96 2.78
CA SER A 661 -5.15 -38.72 2.68
C SER A 661 -4.25 -38.35 1.49
N ASN A 662 -4.80 -37.71 0.43
CA ASN A 662 -4.06 -37.42 -0.79
C ASN A 662 -4.14 -35.97 -1.28
N VAL A 663 -4.94 -35.11 -0.62
CA VAL A 663 -5.15 -33.71 -1.02
C VAL A 663 -4.35 -32.79 -0.10
N HIS A 664 -3.52 -31.96 -0.68
CA HIS A 664 -2.68 -31.00 0.05
C HIS A 664 -2.62 -29.65 -0.67
N PRO A 665 -2.37 -28.55 0.04
CA PRO A 665 -2.21 -27.24 -0.55
C PRO A 665 -0.91 -27.15 -1.36
N LEU A 666 -0.99 -26.58 -2.55
CA LEU A 666 0.13 -26.32 -3.43
C LEU A 666 0.55 -24.85 -3.43
N VAL A 667 -0.41 -23.97 -3.22
CA VAL A 667 -0.20 -22.53 -3.29
C VAL A 667 -1.09 -21.82 -2.24
N ILE A 668 -0.56 -20.77 -1.65
CA ILE A 668 -1.25 -19.91 -0.70
C ILE A 668 -1.15 -18.45 -1.13
N ALA A 669 -2.22 -17.70 -0.99
CA ALA A 669 -2.29 -16.27 -1.32
C ALA A 669 -2.93 -15.50 -0.17
N ALA A 670 -2.38 -14.35 0.19
CA ALA A 670 -2.93 -13.46 1.20
C ALA A 670 -3.86 -12.42 0.58
N HIS A 671 -4.91 -12.05 1.29
CA HIS A 671 -5.81 -10.98 0.86
C HIS A 671 -5.08 -9.62 0.88
N PRO A 672 -5.23 -8.75 -0.14
CA PRO A 672 -4.41 -7.53 -0.28
C PRO A 672 -4.74 -6.43 0.73
N SER A 673 -5.88 -6.48 1.40
CA SER A 673 -6.31 -5.46 2.36
C SER A 673 -6.83 -6.00 3.69
N GLU A 674 -7.08 -7.32 3.81
CA GLU A 674 -7.54 -7.96 5.06
C GLU A 674 -6.40 -8.82 5.64
N PRO A 675 -5.74 -8.38 6.73
CA PRO A 675 -4.48 -8.98 7.19
C PRO A 675 -4.63 -10.38 7.78
N ASN A 676 -5.85 -10.82 8.09
CA ASN A 676 -6.12 -12.14 8.65
C ASN A 676 -6.79 -13.11 7.65
N GLU A 677 -6.91 -12.71 6.40
CA GLU A 677 -7.58 -13.51 5.37
C GLU A 677 -6.58 -14.02 4.34
N PHE A 678 -6.72 -15.29 3.97
CA PHE A 678 -5.91 -15.92 2.94
C PHE A 678 -6.68 -17.02 2.22
N ALA A 679 -6.17 -17.43 1.07
CA ALA A 679 -6.72 -18.53 0.28
C ALA A 679 -5.65 -19.56 -0.03
N VAL A 680 -6.06 -20.84 -0.17
CA VAL A 680 -5.18 -21.94 -0.59
C VAL A 680 -5.75 -22.64 -1.81
N GLY A 681 -4.87 -22.98 -2.75
CA GLY A 681 -5.15 -23.82 -3.90
C GLY A 681 -4.62 -25.23 -3.67
N LEU A 682 -5.48 -26.22 -3.92
CA LEU A 682 -5.25 -27.62 -3.57
C LEU A 682 -4.80 -28.47 -4.77
N SER A 683 -4.25 -29.63 -4.46
CA SER A 683 -3.84 -30.65 -5.44
C SER A 683 -5.00 -31.36 -6.16
N ASP A 684 -6.24 -31.22 -5.67
CA ASP A 684 -7.48 -31.71 -6.29
C ASP A 684 -8.18 -30.67 -7.19
N GLY A 685 -7.62 -29.47 -7.30
CA GLY A 685 -8.22 -28.35 -8.04
C GLY A 685 -9.12 -27.44 -7.22
N GLY A 686 -9.38 -27.76 -5.96
CA GLY A 686 -10.18 -26.97 -5.05
C GLY A 686 -9.44 -25.71 -4.56
N VAL A 687 -10.21 -24.69 -4.20
CA VAL A 687 -9.71 -23.46 -3.56
C VAL A 687 -10.52 -23.22 -2.29
N HIS A 688 -9.83 -22.96 -1.18
CA HIS A 688 -10.43 -22.59 0.10
C HIS A 688 -10.00 -21.18 0.50
N VAL A 689 -10.95 -20.41 1.05
CA VAL A 689 -10.70 -19.12 1.70
C VAL A 689 -10.84 -19.28 3.20
N PHE A 690 -9.94 -18.70 3.95
CA PHE A 690 -9.85 -18.82 5.41
C PHE A 690 -9.92 -17.46 6.09
N GLU A 691 -10.67 -17.40 7.20
CA GLU A 691 -10.78 -16.29 8.13
C GLU A 691 -10.80 -16.81 9.58
N PRO A 692 -10.29 -16.05 10.57
CA PRO A 692 -10.56 -16.34 11.97
C PRO A 692 -12.03 -16.16 12.30
N LEU A 693 -12.49 -16.70 13.42
CA LEU A 693 -13.85 -16.44 13.93
C LEU A 693 -14.05 -14.95 14.23
N GLU A 694 -15.26 -14.44 14.04
CA GLU A 694 -15.60 -13.04 14.36
C GLU A 694 -15.31 -12.66 15.81
N SER A 695 -15.51 -13.59 16.74
CA SER A 695 -15.21 -13.41 18.16
C SER A 695 -13.73 -13.21 18.45
N GLU A 696 -12.86 -13.71 17.58
CA GLU A 696 -11.41 -13.70 17.80
C GLU A 696 -10.68 -12.64 16.97
N ASN A 697 -11.20 -12.25 15.81
CA ASN A 697 -10.68 -11.25 14.87
C ASN A 697 -9.20 -11.43 14.44
N ARG A 698 -8.48 -12.43 14.98
CA ARG A 698 -7.07 -12.70 14.76
C ARG A 698 -6.75 -14.18 14.91
N TRP A 699 -5.79 -14.68 14.17
CA TRP A 699 -5.28 -16.04 14.30
C TRP A 699 -4.55 -16.24 15.62
N GLY A 700 -4.91 -17.29 16.38
CA GLY A 700 -4.19 -17.75 17.57
C GLY A 700 -4.25 -16.77 18.75
N VAL A 701 -5.44 -16.33 19.12
CA VAL A 701 -5.67 -15.61 20.37
C VAL A 701 -5.60 -16.61 21.53
N PRO A 702 -4.77 -16.39 22.60
CA PRO A 702 -4.78 -17.25 23.76
C PRO A 702 -6.13 -17.17 24.43
N GLN A 703 -6.81 -18.28 24.62
CA GLN A 703 -8.00 -18.32 25.48
C GLN A 703 -7.62 -17.85 26.88
N PRO A 704 -8.47 -17.07 27.59
CA PRO A 704 -8.25 -16.71 28.98
C PRO A 704 -8.09 -18.03 29.77
N ALA A 705 -7.03 -18.13 30.57
CA ALA A 705 -6.84 -19.28 31.43
C ALA A 705 -8.09 -19.39 32.34
N ASP A 706 -8.82 -20.46 32.18
CA ASP A 706 -9.89 -20.85 33.11
C ASP A 706 -9.25 -21.02 34.49
N ASN A 707 -9.43 -20.02 35.35
CA ASN A 707 -9.12 -20.17 36.76
C ASN A 707 -10.19 -21.09 37.37
N GLY A 708 -9.93 -22.36 37.26
CA GLY A 708 -10.73 -23.42 37.91
C GLY A 708 -10.67 -23.24 39.43
N SER A 709 -11.61 -22.53 39.98
CA SER A 709 -11.99 -22.66 41.40
C SER A 709 -12.92 -23.87 41.52
N ALA A 710 -12.33 -24.99 41.88
CA ALA A 710 -13.07 -26.16 42.36
C ALA A 710 -13.79 -25.79 43.68
N SER A 711 -15.08 -25.53 43.60
CA SER A 711 -15.95 -25.59 44.77
C SER A 711 -16.60 -26.95 44.81
N SER A 712 -16.09 -27.79 45.68
CA SER A 712 -16.71 -29.02 46.12
C SER A 712 -18.06 -28.72 46.79
N ILE A 713 -19.17 -29.11 46.17
CA ILE A 713 -20.45 -29.22 46.86
C ILE A 713 -20.74 -30.67 47.08
N THR A 714 -20.63 -31.09 48.35
CA THR A 714 -21.08 -32.35 48.92
C THR A 714 -22.60 -32.42 48.81
N ALA A 715 -23.08 -33.41 48.09
CA ALA A 715 -24.49 -33.78 48.10
C ALA A 715 -24.81 -34.67 49.31
N THR A 716 -25.75 -34.26 50.14
CA THR A 716 -26.45 -35.11 51.11
C THR A 716 -27.78 -35.56 50.52
N PRO A 717 -28.17 -36.82 50.69
CA PRO A 717 -29.46 -37.30 50.19
C PRO A 717 -30.57 -37.05 51.20
N SER A 718 -31.71 -36.53 50.79
CA SER A 718 -32.98 -36.53 51.57
C SER A 718 -33.99 -37.43 50.94
N VAL A 719 -34.50 -38.25 51.83
CA VAL A 719 -35.46 -39.32 51.70
C VAL A 719 -36.83 -38.80 51.29
N ALA A 720 -37.54 -39.65 50.55
CA ALA A 720 -38.96 -39.53 50.18
C ALA A 720 -39.93 -39.56 51.38
N ALA A 721 -41.02 -38.78 51.27
CA ALA A 721 -42.25 -39.10 51.94
C ALA A 721 -43.44 -38.65 51.10
N GLN A 722 -44.33 -39.56 50.98
CA GLN A 722 -45.63 -39.60 50.33
C GLN A 722 -46.61 -38.49 50.77
N GLY A 723 -47.47 -38.12 49.86
CA GLY A 723 -48.66 -37.35 50.09
C GLY A 723 -49.30 -37.00 48.76
#